data_ef36db54c943f098891f93dbed50f84e
#
_entry.id   ef36db54c943f098891f93dbed50f84e
#
_cell.length_a   1.000
_cell.length_b   1.000
_cell.length_c   1.000
_cell.angle_alpha   90.00
_cell.angle_beta   90.00
_cell.angle_gamma   90.00
#
_symmetry.space_group_name_H-M   'P 1'
#
loop_
_entity.id
_entity.type
_entity.pdbx_description
1 polymer ?
#
loop_
_entity_poly.entity_id
_entity_poly.type
_entity_poly.pdbx_seq_one_letter_code
_entity_poly.pdbx_strand_id
1 'polypeptide(L)'
;MLLSIGAAAYFGLRGSLPRLEGTIEAPDLSAPVIVWRDDHGVPTLIGSTRADLAWALGYLHAQERFFQMDGLRRSAAGELSDLVGSAAVRADRRSRPHRFRHRAATVLAAMTAAERHVLNTYVAGVNRGLADLRVRPFEYLVLLSAPVPWTAEDTVLSVYAMYLSLQEGEGTTERRRAAANEILGRSWAEFLFPEGTTWDAALDDSSLPTPDLPQVGSNYGAVPLYRDGDIEPPVPGSNGFAVGGVISSRGAAIVANDMHLGLRVPNTWYRARLIVEDGSDTPALDITGVTLPGAPNIVAGSNGQVAWGFTNSYVDTSDLVVLEAVDELPNFYRTPHGPRELRDVQERLCQACAKPELLIVQESVWGPVIGTDHHGRKLAYRWIAHDPAAANLSAALELERAKSVREALQIAHRMGIPHQNLVAGDAEGNIGWTVTTPLPRRFGHDGRLPTSWADGSRGWDGYLPPHEVPIVLNPQGSRIWTANGRVIGGEALRKLGFGAYAHGARARQIRDGLLAKDRFTEEDLLAIQLDDRGLLLDRWQMLMLTALRARETDPKYRSLATEVEGWGGRAVPASVGYRLVRTFRTELIAAVYDAYTAGLPALEPPSPNQPTARRPASSQADEPVWRLMSERPAHLVPPGYRDWEAVIDTALSKVLIAVAAEAGGKLERFTWGLANPTGIRHPLSQSLRGLSFVLDPPSEPQPGDLYQPRVAAPGFGASERFVVAPGRESAGIFHMPTGQSGHPLSPYYTIGHDAWAKGRPTPFLPGEKKWQLTLRPN
;
A
#
# COMPACT_ATOMS: atom_id res chain seq x y z
N MET A 1 -41.00 23.10 -7.28
CA MET A 1 -40.35 22.41 -6.16
C MET A 1 -39.11 21.63 -6.57
N LEU A 2 -39.17 20.66 -7.49
CA LEU A 2 -37.97 19.90 -7.92
C LEU A 2 -36.86 20.79 -8.54
N LEU A 3 -37.22 21.77 -9.39
CA LEU A 3 -36.27 22.73 -9.97
C LEU A 3 -35.63 23.63 -8.89
N SER A 4 -36.38 24.03 -7.89
CA SER A 4 -35.86 24.86 -6.79
C SER A 4 -34.92 24.06 -5.88
N ILE A 5 -35.21 22.78 -5.64
CA ILE A 5 -34.33 21.85 -4.88
C ILE A 5 -33.05 21.60 -5.69
N GLY A 6 -33.17 21.34 -6.99
CA GLY A 6 -32.01 21.15 -7.87
C GLY A 6 -31.10 22.39 -7.94
N ALA A 7 -31.68 23.59 -8.04
CA ALA A 7 -30.93 24.84 -8.02
C ALA A 7 -30.22 25.07 -6.66
N ALA A 8 -30.91 24.86 -5.54
CA ALA A 8 -30.32 24.97 -4.21
C ALA A 8 -29.16 23.97 -3.99
N ALA A 9 -29.33 22.72 -4.44
CA ALA A 9 -28.27 21.72 -4.41
C ALA A 9 -27.07 22.13 -5.27
N TYR A 10 -27.30 22.62 -6.49
CA TYR A 10 -26.23 23.07 -7.38
C TYR A 10 -25.45 24.26 -6.80
N PHE A 11 -26.13 25.28 -6.27
CA PHE A 11 -25.49 26.45 -5.64
C PHE A 11 -24.79 26.05 -4.33
N GLY A 12 -25.37 25.15 -3.55
CA GLY A 12 -24.73 24.58 -2.37
C GLY A 12 -23.42 23.85 -2.72
N LEU A 13 -23.46 22.97 -3.72
CA LEU A 13 -22.27 22.29 -4.24
C LEU A 13 -21.24 23.27 -4.76
N ARG A 14 -21.62 24.28 -5.57
CA ARG A 14 -20.67 25.29 -6.05
C ARG A 14 -20.03 26.11 -4.94
N GLY A 15 -20.69 26.27 -3.81
CA GLY A 15 -20.15 27.01 -2.67
C GLY A 15 -18.99 26.29 -1.97
N SER A 16 -18.84 24.98 -2.15
CA SER A 16 -17.72 24.19 -1.62
C SER A 16 -16.55 24.00 -2.60
N LEU A 17 -16.59 24.65 -3.77
CA LEU A 17 -15.46 24.66 -4.71
C LEU A 17 -14.29 25.48 -4.16
N PRO A 18 -13.03 25.06 -4.42
CA PRO A 18 -11.84 25.77 -4.00
C PRO A 18 -11.71 27.13 -4.69
N ARG A 19 -11.06 28.05 -4.01
CA ARG A 19 -10.69 29.35 -4.60
C ARG A 19 -9.40 29.22 -5.39
N LEU A 20 -9.46 29.51 -6.70
CA LEU A 20 -8.33 29.31 -7.61
C LEU A 20 -7.53 30.60 -7.86
N GLU A 21 -8.14 31.80 -7.68
CA GLU A 21 -7.53 33.07 -8.02
C GLU A 21 -7.90 34.22 -7.06
N GLY A 22 -7.16 35.32 -7.14
CA GLY A 22 -7.38 36.50 -6.34
C GLY A 22 -6.40 36.64 -5.19
N THR A 23 -6.75 37.45 -4.18
CA THR A 23 -5.93 37.68 -2.98
C THR A 23 -6.69 37.28 -1.73
N ILE A 24 -6.00 36.69 -0.76
CA ILE A 24 -6.51 36.28 0.55
C ILE A 24 -5.59 36.85 1.62
N GLU A 25 -6.16 37.43 2.65
CA GLU A 25 -5.46 37.83 3.86
C GLU A 25 -5.14 36.59 4.69
N ALA A 26 -3.88 36.40 5.02
CA ALA A 26 -3.31 35.27 5.73
C ALA A 26 -2.36 35.76 6.83
N PRO A 27 -2.90 36.25 7.96
CA PRO A 27 -2.11 36.95 9.01
C PRO A 27 -1.04 36.07 9.64
N ASP A 28 -1.16 34.76 9.54
CA ASP A 28 -0.19 33.79 10.11
C ASP A 28 1.06 33.61 9.24
N LEU A 29 1.09 34.17 8.01
CA LEU A 29 2.25 34.12 7.13
C LEU A 29 3.30 35.17 7.54
N SER A 30 4.58 34.80 7.41
CA SER A 30 5.69 35.75 7.61
C SER A 30 5.94 36.61 6.36
N ALA A 31 5.63 36.11 5.18
CA ALA A 31 5.75 36.78 3.90
C ALA A 31 4.67 36.30 2.92
N PRO A 32 4.41 37.05 1.83
CA PRO A 32 3.44 36.61 0.83
C PRO A 32 3.81 35.25 0.20
N VAL A 33 2.79 34.43 -0.07
CA VAL A 33 2.94 33.19 -0.87
C VAL A 33 2.10 33.34 -2.13
N ILE A 34 2.72 33.05 -3.27
CA ILE A 34 2.06 33.00 -4.58
C ILE A 34 1.77 31.54 -4.93
N VAL A 35 0.54 31.22 -5.26
CA VAL A 35 0.12 29.90 -5.73
C VAL A 35 -0.29 30.01 -7.20
N TRP A 36 0.50 29.42 -8.09
CA TRP A 36 0.12 29.25 -9.49
C TRP A 36 -0.50 27.87 -9.68
N ARG A 37 -1.45 27.74 -10.60
CA ARG A 37 -1.99 26.46 -11.03
C ARG A 37 -1.92 26.34 -12.54
N ASP A 38 -1.56 25.17 -13.02
CA ASP A 38 -1.55 24.82 -14.44
C ASP A 38 -2.92 24.33 -14.94
N ASP A 39 -2.96 23.85 -16.19
CA ASP A 39 -4.16 23.29 -16.82
C ASP A 39 -4.68 22.02 -16.18
N HIS A 40 -3.84 21.28 -15.41
CA HIS A 40 -4.23 20.10 -14.63
C HIS A 40 -4.60 20.45 -13.20
N GLY A 41 -4.56 21.72 -12.82
CA GLY A 41 -4.80 22.20 -11.46
C GLY A 41 -3.65 21.93 -10.51
N VAL A 42 -2.47 21.52 -11.02
CA VAL A 42 -1.29 21.27 -10.19
C VAL A 42 -0.74 22.60 -9.68
N PRO A 43 -0.62 22.78 -8.34
CA PRO A 43 -0.12 24.04 -7.79
C PRO A 43 1.40 24.09 -7.78
N THR A 44 1.95 25.28 -8.10
CA THR A 44 3.30 25.72 -7.75
C THR A 44 3.18 26.80 -6.69
N LEU A 45 3.75 26.52 -5.50
CA LEU A 45 3.75 27.43 -4.35
C LEU A 45 5.11 28.12 -4.27
N ILE A 46 5.13 29.44 -4.27
CA ILE A 46 6.34 30.26 -4.22
C ILE A 46 6.26 31.16 -2.99
N GLY A 47 7.25 31.09 -2.10
CA GLY A 47 7.31 31.86 -0.86
C GLY A 47 8.72 31.97 -0.31
N SER A 48 8.90 32.74 0.76
CA SER A 48 10.23 33.03 1.34
C SER A 48 10.70 31.99 2.36
N THR A 49 9.77 31.22 2.95
CA THR A 49 10.11 30.21 3.95
C THR A 49 9.38 28.90 3.72
N ARG A 50 9.98 27.80 4.18
CA ARG A 50 9.31 26.47 4.12
C ARG A 50 8.06 26.42 5.01
N ALA A 51 8.00 27.18 6.09
CA ALA A 51 6.84 27.28 6.97
C ALA A 51 5.66 27.97 6.26
N ASP A 52 5.89 29.09 5.57
CA ASP A 52 4.85 29.75 4.78
C ASP A 52 4.31 28.85 3.67
N LEU A 53 5.18 28.06 3.02
CA LEU A 53 4.73 27.06 2.05
C LEU A 53 3.92 25.93 2.70
N ALA A 54 4.23 25.55 3.96
CA ALA A 54 3.41 24.58 4.69
C ALA A 54 2.01 25.14 4.97
N TRP A 55 1.90 26.42 5.36
CA TRP A 55 0.60 27.08 5.53
C TRP A 55 -0.20 27.05 4.23
N ALA A 56 0.42 27.47 3.12
CA ALA A 56 -0.24 27.52 1.82
C ALA A 56 -0.67 26.11 1.35
N LEU A 57 0.17 25.10 1.53
CA LEU A 57 -0.16 23.71 1.21
C LEU A 57 -1.34 23.20 2.05
N GLY A 58 -1.34 23.50 3.36
CA GLY A 58 -2.45 23.17 4.26
C GLY A 58 -3.76 23.81 3.81
N TYR A 59 -3.71 25.08 3.42
CA TYR A 59 -4.85 25.80 2.85
C TYR A 59 -5.42 25.10 1.61
N LEU A 60 -4.55 24.70 0.67
CA LEU A 60 -4.97 24.00 -0.56
C LEU A 60 -5.52 22.61 -0.26
N HIS A 61 -4.87 21.84 0.63
CA HIS A 61 -5.35 20.54 1.03
C HIS A 61 -6.76 20.61 1.64
N ALA A 62 -7.02 21.60 2.48
CA ALA A 62 -8.35 21.77 3.08
C ALA A 62 -9.41 22.15 2.06
N GLN A 63 -9.08 23.06 1.13
CA GLN A 63 -10.00 23.49 0.08
C GLN A 63 -10.43 22.35 -0.87
N GLU A 64 -9.56 21.37 -1.11
CA GLU A 64 -9.77 20.36 -2.15
C GLU A 64 -9.91 18.94 -1.61
N ARG A 65 -9.43 18.63 -0.38
CA ARG A 65 -9.24 17.27 0.10
C ARG A 65 -9.64 17.04 1.57
N PHE A 66 -10.33 18.00 2.21
CA PHE A 66 -10.59 17.92 3.66
C PHE A 66 -11.31 16.63 4.07
N PHE A 67 -12.29 16.16 3.30
CA PHE A 67 -12.99 14.92 3.60
C PHE A 67 -12.06 13.69 3.55
N GLN A 68 -11.13 13.66 2.60
CA GLN A 68 -10.08 12.62 2.55
C GLN A 68 -9.18 12.68 3.79
N MET A 69 -8.75 13.87 4.20
CA MET A 69 -7.93 14.08 5.41
C MET A 69 -8.69 13.62 6.66
N ASP A 70 -9.95 13.99 6.80
CA ASP A 70 -10.82 13.57 7.92
C ASP A 70 -11.00 12.05 7.95
N GLY A 71 -11.15 11.41 6.79
CA GLY A 71 -11.18 9.95 6.67
C GLY A 71 -9.89 9.29 7.15
N LEU A 72 -8.71 9.83 6.81
CA LEU A 72 -7.42 9.29 7.25
C LEU A 72 -7.24 9.36 8.77
N ARG A 73 -7.43 10.56 9.38
CA ARG A 73 -7.29 10.70 10.84
C ARG A 73 -8.26 9.82 11.61
N ARG A 74 -9.53 9.74 11.15
CA ARG A 74 -10.56 8.90 11.79
C ARG A 74 -10.28 7.41 11.63
N SER A 75 -9.77 6.99 10.47
CA SER A 75 -9.37 5.61 10.25
C SER A 75 -8.28 5.16 11.22
N ALA A 76 -7.25 5.98 11.41
CA ALA A 76 -6.19 5.70 12.36
C ALA A 76 -6.67 5.73 13.82
N ALA A 77 -7.48 6.72 14.17
CA ALA A 77 -7.99 6.87 15.53
C ALA A 77 -9.10 5.85 15.88
N GLY A 78 -9.65 5.12 14.89
CA GLY A 78 -10.84 4.27 15.08
C GLY A 78 -12.10 5.09 15.37
N GLU A 79 -12.31 6.17 14.61
CA GLU A 79 -13.39 7.16 14.77
C GLU A 79 -14.24 7.34 13.50
N LEU A 80 -14.12 6.42 12.53
CA LEU A 80 -14.91 6.50 11.29
C LEU A 80 -16.42 6.38 11.55
N SER A 81 -16.82 5.58 12.54
CA SER A 81 -18.22 5.40 12.88
C SER A 81 -18.88 6.67 13.43
N ASP A 82 -18.11 7.62 13.96
CA ASP A 82 -18.63 8.93 14.38
C ASP A 82 -19.02 9.80 13.17
N LEU A 83 -18.53 9.49 11.97
CA LEU A 83 -18.84 10.20 10.73
C LEU A 83 -19.88 9.47 9.87
N VAL A 84 -19.75 8.15 9.71
CA VAL A 84 -20.56 7.35 8.78
C VAL A 84 -21.45 6.32 9.46
N GLY A 85 -21.53 6.36 10.79
CA GLY A 85 -22.43 5.51 11.58
C GLY A 85 -21.95 4.07 11.74
N SER A 86 -22.88 3.18 12.12
CA SER A 86 -22.60 1.80 12.53
C SER A 86 -21.90 0.94 11.46
N ALA A 87 -21.96 1.33 10.20
CA ALA A 87 -21.26 0.62 9.11
C ALA A 87 -19.74 0.55 9.30
N ALA A 88 -19.15 1.55 9.99
CA ALA A 88 -17.71 1.62 10.24
C ALA A 88 -17.26 1.06 11.61
N VAL A 89 -18.17 0.64 12.49
CA VAL A 89 -17.83 0.15 13.84
C VAL A 89 -16.82 -1.00 13.80
N ARG A 90 -16.93 -1.90 12.82
CA ARG A 90 -15.96 -3.01 12.68
C ARG A 90 -14.55 -2.50 12.35
N ALA A 91 -14.43 -1.50 11.49
CA ALA A 91 -13.13 -0.89 11.16
C ALA A 91 -12.54 -0.20 12.39
N ASP A 92 -13.36 0.58 13.10
CA ASP A 92 -12.95 1.26 14.32
C ASP A 92 -12.51 0.27 15.42
N ARG A 93 -13.23 -0.84 15.57
CA ARG A 93 -12.87 -1.90 16.53
C ARG A 93 -11.49 -2.51 16.26
N ARG A 94 -11.03 -2.52 15.01
CA ARG A 94 -9.69 -2.98 14.63
C ARG A 94 -8.60 -1.95 14.95
N SER A 95 -8.87 -0.67 14.67
CA SER A 95 -7.89 0.40 14.87
C SER A 95 -7.78 0.83 16.34
N ARG A 96 -8.88 0.81 17.08
CA ARG A 96 -8.96 1.37 18.43
C ARG A 96 -8.00 0.74 19.45
N PRO A 97 -7.68 -0.57 19.40
CA PRO A 97 -6.68 -1.17 20.30
C PRO A 97 -5.31 -0.51 20.23
N HIS A 98 -4.91 0.02 19.08
CA HIS A 98 -3.62 0.70 18.92
C HIS A 98 -3.58 2.07 19.58
N ARG A 99 -4.71 2.69 19.90
CA ARG A 99 -4.83 3.99 20.60
C ARG A 99 -3.97 5.10 19.98
N PHE A 100 -3.98 5.18 18.65
CA PHE A 100 -3.10 6.10 17.90
C PHE A 100 -3.35 7.58 18.22
N ARG A 101 -4.58 7.99 18.56
CA ARG A 101 -4.83 9.37 19.01
C ARG A 101 -4.06 9.70 20.30
N HIS A 102 -4.02 8.77 21.25
CA HIS A 102 -3.23 8.95 22.48
C HIS A 102 -1.72 8.97 22.16
N ARG A 103 -1.26 8.11 21.26
CA ARG A 103 0.17 8.04 20.85
C ARG A 103 0.59 9.27 20.05
N ALA A 104 -0.29 9.86 19.24
CA ALA A 104 -0.02 11.10 18.52
C ALA A 104 0.37 12.25 19.46
N ALA A 105 -0.29 12.38 20.61
CA ALA A 105 0.08 13.37 21.60
C ALA A 105 1.52 13.17 22.15
N THR A 106 1.94 11.91 22.33
CA THR A 106 3.31 11.58 22.75
C THR A 106 4.34 11.91 21.67
N VAL A 107 4.02 11.65 20.40
CA VAL A 107 4.87 12.05 19.24
C VAL A 107 5.07 13.57 19.24
N LEU A 108 3.99 14.34 19.36
CA LEU A 108 4.05 15.80 19.39
C LEU A 108 4.89 16.32 20.56
N ALA A 109 4.79 15.69 21.73
CA ALA A 109 5.58 16.08 22.90
C ALA A 109 7.09 15.90 22.68
N ALA A 110 7.50 14.93 21.83
CA ALA A 110 8.89 14.64 21.50
C ALA A 110 9.46 15.53 20.37
N MET A 111 8.60 16.24 19.61
CA MET A 111 9.03 17.10 18.51
C MET A 111 9.85 18.31 18.98
N THR A 112 10.85 18.69 18.19
CA THR A 112 11.58 19.95 18.36
C THR A 112 10.70 21.17 18.12
N ALA A 113 11.12 22.35 18.59
CA ALA A 113 10.39 23.59 18.36
C ALA A 113 10.26 23.95 16.87
N ALA A 114 11.32 23.69 16.07
CA ALA A 114 11.32 23.96 14.63
C ALA A 114 10.33 23.07 13.87
N GLU A 115 10.29 21.79 14.15
CA GLU A 115 9.33 20.84 13.58
C GLU A 115 7.90 21.20 13.92
N ARG A 116 7.66 21.48 15.19
CA ARG A 116 6.35 21.90 15.71
C ARG A 116 5.89 23.21 15.07
N HIS A 117 6.82 24.13 14.77
CA HIS A 117 6.51 25.37 14.05
C HIS A 117 5.97 25.06 12.65
N VAL A 118 6.65 24.28 11.82
CA VAL A 118 6.18 23.91 10.48
C VAL A 118 4.83 23.21 10.54
N LEU A 119 4.66 22.28 11.48
CA LEU A 119 3.41 21.55 11.67
C LEU A 119 2.25 22.47 12.06
N ASN A 120 2.45 23.34 13.05
CA ASN A 120 1.41 24.28 13.50
C ASN A 120 1.03 25.28 12.40
N THR A 121 2.01 25.71 11.62
CA THR A 121 1.79 26.59 10.47
C THR A 121 0.95 25.89 9.41
N TYR A 122 1.24 24.62 9.10
CA TYR A 122 0.39 23.79 8.24
C TYR A 122 -1.05 23.68 8.76
N VAL A 123 -1.22 23.40 10.07
CA VAL A 123 -2.53 23.29 10.74
C VAL A 123 -3.32 24.59 10.62
N ALA A 124 -2.68 25.74 10.84
CA ALA A 124 -3.31 27.05 10.67
C ALA A 124 -3.82 27.24 9.23
N GLY A 125 -3.01 26.88 8.22
CA GLY A 125 -3.40 26.89 6.82
C GLY A 125 -4.59 25.97 6.52
N VAL A 126 -4.60 24.74 7.05
CA VAL A 126 -5.73 23.80 6.90
C VAL A 126 -7.02 24.41 7.46
N ASN A 127 -6.99 24.92 8.68
CA ASN A 127 -8.18 25.48 9.31
C ASN A 127 -8.67 26.75 8.60
N ARG A 128 -7.75 27.59 8.11
CA ARG A 128 -8.12 28.75 7.30
C ARG A 128 -8.72 28.32 5.97
N GLY A 129 -8.14 27.35 5.26
CA GLY A 129 -8.67 26.82 4.01
C GLY A 129 -10.07 26.26 4.16
N LEU A 130 -10.34 25.56 5.24
CA LEU A 130 -11.68 25.05 5.57
C LEU A 130 -12.68 26.18 5.86
N ALA A 131 -12.26 27.20 6.63
CA ALA A 131 -13.11 28.32 7.01
C ALA A 131 -13.45 29.24 5.84
N ASP A 132 -12.58 29.36 4.86
CA ASP A 132 -12.76 30.21 3.67
C ASP A 132 -13.69 29.61 2.60
N LEU A 133 -14.07 28.32 2.74
CA LEU A 133 -15.10 27.73 1.88
C LEU A 133 -16.46 28.39 2.18
N ARG A 134 -17.15 28.85 1.14
CA ARG A 134 -18.47 29.49 1.28
C ARG A 134 -19.53 28.55 1.85
N VAL A 135 -19.35 27.25 1.56
CA VAL A 135 -20.17 26.14 2.06
C VAL A 135 -19.19 25.02 2.44
N ARG A 136 -19.45 24.35 3.56
CA ARG A 136 -18.65 23.17 3.97
C ARG A 136 -18.50 22.17 2.83
N PRO A 137 -17.43 21.33 2.81
CA PRO A 137 -17.23 20.33 1.75
C PRO A 137 -18.51 19.51 1.52
N PHE A 138 -18.80 19.23 0.26
CA PHE A 138 -20.10 18.68 -0.16
C PHE A 138 -20.41 17.34 0.51
N GLU A 139 -19.40 16.57 0.86
CA GLU A 139 -19.55 15.28 1.53
C GLU A 139 -20.25 15.44 2.90
N TYR A 140 -19.94 16.52 3.62
CA TYR A 140 -20.61 16.83 4.89
C TYR A 140 -22.04 17.33 4.69
N LEU A 141 -22.38 17.87 3.52
CA LEU A 141 -23.78 18.17 3.18
C LEU A 141 -24.57 16.87 3.00
N VAL A 142 -23.99 15.90 2.30
CA VAL A 142 -24.59 14.57 2.06
C VAL A 142 -24.74 13.80 3.35
N LEU A 143 -23.72 13.83 4.23
CA LEU A 143 -23.74 13.13 5.52
C LEU A 143 -24.52 13.88 6.63
N LEU A 144 -25.05 15.07 6.34
CA LEU A 144 -25.74 15.94 7.30
C LEU A 144 -24.89 16.21 8.57
N SER A 145 -23.58 16.27 8.41
CA SER A 145 -22.60 16.47 9.47
C SER A 145 -21.80 17.76 9.28
N ALA A 146 -20.94 18.11 10.21
CA ALA A 146 -20.03 19.24 10.11
C ALA A 146 -18.58 18.77 10.18
N PRO A 147 -17.66 19.41 9.40
CA PRO A 147 -16.24 19.15 9.56
C PRO A 147 -15.76 19.62 10.93
N VAL A 148 -14.86 18.85 11.55
CA VAL A 148 -14.17 19.22 12.78
C VAL A 148 -12.83 19.83 12.43
N PRO A 149 -12.42 20.97 13.03
CA PRO A 149 -11.13 21.58 12.77
C PRO A 149 -9.96 20.60 12.90
N TRP A 150 -8.90 20.87 12.16
CA TRP A 150 -7.68 20.07 12.12
C TRP A 150 -6.77 20.43 13.30
N THR A 151 -6.15 19.44 13.92
CA THR A 151 -5.16 19.61 14.99
C THR A 151 -3.80 19.04 14.57
N ALA A 152 -2.75 19.31 15.32
CA ALA A 152 -1.43 18.77 15.04
C ALA A 152 -1.40 17.24 15.17
N GLU A 153 -2.17 16.69 16.13
CA GLU A 153 -2.35 15.24 16.28
C GLU A 153 -2.92 14.59 15.02
N ASP A 154 -3.82 15.28 14.31
CA ASP A 154 -4.46 14.75 13.11
C ASP A 154 -3.47 14.53 11.95
N THR A 155 -2.41 15.35 11.87
CA THR A 155 -1.31 15.13 10.93
C THR A 155 -0.53 13.84 11.28
N VAL A 156 -0.24 13.63 12.56
CA VAL A 156 0.39 12.37 13.00
C VAL A 156 -0.53 11.18 12.76
N LEU A 157 -1.84 11.33 12.97
CA LEU A 157 -2.82 10.29 12.64
C LEU A 157 -2.87 9.97 11.15
N SER A 158 -2.62 10.93 10.27
CA SER A 158 -2.51 10.65 8.83
C SER A 158 -1.33 9.72 8.52
N VAL A 159 -0.22 9.84 9.24
CA VAL A 159 0.91 8.89 9.14
C VAL A 159 0.51 7.52 9.69
N TYR A 160 -0.17 7.46 10.83
CA TYR A 160 -0.65 6.19 11.40
C TYR A 160 -1.69 5.49 10.50
N ALA A 161 -2.49 6.24 9.75
CA ALA A 161 -3.38 5.66 8.73
C ALA A 161 -2.60 4.93 7.64
N MET A 162 -1.42 5.44 7.27
CA MET A 162 -0.53 4.75 6.33
C MET A 162 0.11 3.50 6.96
N TYR A 163 0.44 3.49 8.27
CA TYR A 163 0.85 2.27 8.97
C TYR A 163 -0.21 1.17 8.86
N LEU A 164 -1.46 1.48 9.17
CA LEU A 164 -2.58 0.53 9.07
C LEU A 164 -2.86 0.08 7.63
N SER A 165 -2.54 0.92 6.65
CA SER A 165 -2.72 0.60 5.23
C SER A 165 -1.62 -0.29 4.66
N LEU A 166 -0.37 -0.10 5.10
CA LEU A 166 0.83 -0.69 4.49
C LEU A 166 1.43 -1.84 5.29
N GLN A 167 1.12 -1.95 6.58
CA GLN A 167 1.63 -2.99 7.46
C GLN A 167 0.51 -3.79 8.10
N GLU A 168 0.84 -4.96 8.61
CA GLU A 168 -0.10 -5.82 9.29
C GLU A 168 -0.27 -5.39 10.77
N GLY A 169 -1.43 -4.86 11.11
CA GLY A 169 -1.73 -4.38 12.46
C GLY A 169 -2.20 -5.46 13.46
N GLU A 170 -2.26 -6.74 13.09
CA GLU A 170 -2.92 -7.80 13.87
C GLU A 170 -2.06 -9.05 14.10
N GLY A 171 -0.82 -9.09 13.60
CA GLY A 171 0.09 -10.24 13.73
C GLY A 171 -0.46 -11.53 13.10
N THR A 172 -1.23 -11.42 12.03
CA THR A 172 -1.91 -12.55 11.36
C THR A 172 -0.92 -13.54 10.80
N THR A 173 0.21 -13.07 10.25
CA THR A 173 1.25 -13.91 9.66
C THR A 173 1.92 -14.79 10.71
N GLU A 174 2.33 -14.24 11.85
CA GLU A 174 2.92 -15.00 12.96
C GLU A 174 1.93 -16.03 13.54
N ARG A 175 0.67 -15.62 13.76
CA ARG A 175 -0.39 -16.51 14.26
C ARG A 175 -0.62 -17.71 13.33
N ARG A 176 -0.67 -17.47 12.01
CA ARG A 176 -0.83 -18.55 11.02
C ARG A 176 0.36 -19.50 11.02
N ARG A 177 1.59 -18.96 11.05
CA ARG A 177 2.79 -19.79 11.11
C ARG A 177 2.84 -20.64 12.36
N ALA A 178 2.49 -20.07 13.51
CA ALA A 178 2.42 -20.83 14.77
C ALA A 178 1.42 -21.98 14.68
N ALA A 179 0.21 -21.71 14.24
CA ALA A 179 -0.83 -22.72 14.04
C ALA A 179 -0.40 -23.79 13.01
N ALA A 180 0.18 -23.37 11.89
CA ALA A 180 0.65 -24.30 10.86
C ALA A 180 1.79 -25.19 11.38
N ASN A 181 2.78 -24.63 12.10
CA ASN A 181 3.88 -25.38 12.68
C ASN A 181 3.40 -26.45 13.66
N GLU A 182 2.43 -26.13 14.51
CA GLU A 182 1.93 -27.03 15.53
C GLU A 182 0.95 -28.08 14.98
N ILE A 183 0.02 -27.63 14.11
CA ILE A 183 -1.05 -28.49 13.60
C ILE A 183 -0.58 -29.35 12.43
N LEU A 184 0.14 -28.77 11.47
CA LEU A 184 0.61 -29.49 10.27
C LEU A 184 2.01 -30.08 10.45
N GLY A 185 2.75 -29.60 11.43
CA GLY A 185 4.16 -29.91 11.62
C GLY A 185 5.10 -29.02 10.81
N ARG A 186 6.34 -28.87 11.28
CA ARG A 186 7.34 -27.94 10.77
C ARG A 186 7.59 -28.10 9.26
N SER A 187 7.76 -29.31 8.77
CA SER A 187 8.03 -29.58 7.35
C SER A 187 6.92 -29.06 6.45
N TRP A 188 5.65 -29.27 6.82
CA TRP A 188 4.49 -28.75 6.10
C TRP A 188 4.39 -27.23 6.19
N ALA A 189 4.64 -26.64 7.37
CA ALA A 189 4.59 -25.21 7.56
C ALA A 189 5.66 -24.49 6.72
N GLU A 190 6.91 -24.98 6.72
CA GLU A 190 8.00 -24.43 5.89
C GLU A 190 7.70 -24.60 4.39
N PHE A 191 7.10 -25.71 3.97
CA PHE A 191 6.75 -25.96 2.58
C PHE A 191 5.60 -25.06 2.10
N LEU A 192 4.50 -24.94 2.85
CA LEU A 192 3.34 -24.14 2.46
C LEU A 192 3.55 -22.63 2.63
N PHE A 193 4.43 -22.22 3.54
CA PHE A 193 4.71 -20.79 3.85
C PHE A 193 6.19 -20.48 3.67
N PRO A 194 6.75 -20.70 2.47
CA PRO A 194 8.18 -20.45 2.24
C PRO A 194 8.47 -18.93 2.33
N GLU A 195 9.70 -18.61 2.67
CA GLU A 195 10.15 -17.20 2.81
C GLU A 195 10.52 -16.56 1.48
N GLY A 196 10.78 -17.37 0.47
CA GLY A 196 11.10 -16.95 -0.88
C GLY A 196 10.87 -18.08 -1.86
N THR A 197 11.05 -17.78 -3.13
CA THR A 197 10.86 -18.70 -4.25
C THR A 197 11.99 -18.59 -5.25
N THR A 198 11.99 -19.46 -6.26
CA THR A 198 12.88 -19.37 -7.42
C THR A 198 12.66 -18.08 -8.25
N TRP A 199 11.59 -17.35 -7.98
CA TRP A 199 11.29 -16.06 -8.61
C TRP A 199 11.97 -14.87 -7.92
N ASP A 200 12.57 -15.04 -6.75
CA ASP A 200 13.25 -13.94 -6.07
C ASP A 200 14.31 -13.29 -6.97
N ALA A 201 14.43 -11.99 -6.83
CA ALA A 201 15.38 -11.18 -7.59
C ALA A 201 16.04 -10.16 -6.66
N ALA A 202 16.84 -10.65 -5.72
CA ALA A 202 17.59 -9.82 -4.80
C ALA A 202 18.69 -9.02 -5.51
N LEU A 203 19.03 -7.82 -4.98
CA LEU A 203 20.09 -6.97 -5.52
C LEU A 203 21.50 -7.56 -5.36
N ASP A 204 21.67 -8.46 -4.41
CA ASP A 204 22.92 -9.16 -4.10
C ASP A 204 22.99 -10.57 -4.71
N ASP A 205 22.10 -10.87 -5.65
CA ASP A 205 21.94 -12.18 -6.31
C ASP A 205 21.74 -13.37 -5.35
N SER A 206 21.45 -13.11 -4.08
CA SER A 206 21.21 -14.15 -3.09
C SER A 206 19.89 -14.88 -3.36
N SER A 207 19.86 -16.17 -3.08
CA SER A 207 18.68 -17.03 -3.12
C SER A 207 18.40 -17.61 -1.74
N LEU A 208 17.14 -17.93 -1.46
CA LEU A 208 16.75 -18.70 -0.29
C LEU A 208 16.61 -20.18 -0.67
N PRO A 209 16.92 -21.09 0.26
CA PRO A 209 16.67 -22.52 0.03
C PRO A 209 15.19 -22.77 -0.28
N THR A 210 14.93 -23.60 -1.29
CA THR A 210 13.58 -24.09 -1.56
C THR A 210 13.27 -25.21 -0.55
N PRO A 211 12.19 -25.10 0.25
CA PRO A 211 11.84 -26.14 1.21
C PRO A 211 11.63 -27.50 0.54
N ASP A 212 12.07 -28.58 1.18
CA ASP A 212 11.84 -29.93 0.67
C ASP A 212 10.35 -30.29 0.66
N LEU A 213 9.98 -31.22 -0.23
CA LEU A 213 8.64 -31.81 -0.20
C LEU A 213 8.43 -32.56 1.12
N PRO A 214 7.28 -32.41 1.80
CA PRO A 214 6.97 -33.20 2.99
C PRO A 214 7.00 -34.69 2.70
N GLN A 215 7.65 -35.48 3.59
CA GLN A 215 7.80 -36.91 3.40
C GLN A 215 6.55 -37.72 3.80
N VAL A 216 5.67 -37.11 4.57
CA VAL A 216 4.45 -37.75 5.08
C VAL A 216 3.26 -36.94 4.65
N GLY A 217 2.21 -37.59 4.15
CA GLY A 217 0.95 -36.97 3.81
C GLY A 217 0.30 -36.30 5.03
N SER A 218 -0.50 -35.24 4.80
CA SER A 218 -1.22 -34.59 5.89
C SER A 218 -2.34 -35.51 6.40
N ASN A 219 -2.40 -35.74 7.72
CA ASN A 219 -3.39 -36.60 8.35
C ASN A 219 -4.76 -35.93 8.57
N TYR A 220 -4.99 -34.73 8.09
CA TYR A 220 -6.21 -33.99 8.34
C TYR A 220 -7.25 -34.28 7.26
N GLY A 221 -8.39 -34.86 7.70
CA GLY A 221 -9.55 -35.06 6.85
C GLY A 221 -10.10 -33.73 6.35
N ALA A 222 -10.12 -33.57 5.04
CA ALA A 222 -10.61 -32.34 4.42
C ALA A 222 -12.12 -32.27 4.50
N VAL A 223 -12.64 -31.17 5.04
CA VAL A 223 -13.91 -30.63 4.60
C VAL A 223 -13.55 -29.47 3.65
N PRO A 224 -13.81 -29.57 2.35
CA PRO A 224 -13.58 -28.46 1.44
C PRO A 224 -14.43 -27.27 1.86
N LEU A 225 -13.84 -26.27 2.48
CA LEU A 225 -14.49 -24.98 2.73
C LEU A 225 -14.53 -24.22 1.40
N TYR A 226 -15.53 -24.54 0.61
CA TYR A 226 -15.79 -23.92 -0.66
C TYR A 226 -16.23 -22.47 -0.47
N ARG A 227 -15.50 -21.52 -1.04
CA ARG A 227 -15.88 -20.10 -1.09
C ARG A 227 -15.77 -19.59 -2.52
N ASP A 228 -16.86 -19.03 -3.04
CA ASP A 228 -16.87 -18.35 -4.32
C ASP A 228 -16.10 -17.03 -4.25
N GLY A 229 -15.18 -16.82 -5.21
CA GLY A 229 -14.45 -15.57 -5.36
C GLY A 229 -13.27 -15.75 -6.32
N ASP A 230 -13.39 -15.20 -7.52
CA ASP A 230 -12.47 -15.48 -8.64
C ASP A 230 -11.19 -14.64 -8.67
N ILE A 231 -11.05 -13.60 -7.83
CA ILE A 231 -9.91 -12.68 -7.92
C ILE A 231 -9.18 -12.68 -6.60
N GLU A 232 -7.88 -12.98 -6.67
CA GLU A 232 -6.93 -12.80 -5.59
C GLU A 232 -6.94 -11.32 -5.13
N PRO A 233 -7.24 -11.01 -3.85
CA PRO A 233 -7.35 -9.64 -3.42
C PRO A 233 -5.99 -8.93 -3.54
N PRO A 234 -5.97 -7.70 -4.05
CA PRO A 234 -4.75 -6.93 -4.12
C PRO A 234 -4.23 -6.59 -2.73
N VAL A 235 -2.91 -6.63 -2.57
CA VAL A 235 -2.19 -6.21 -1.38
C VAL A 235 -1.42 -4.94 -1.71
N PRO A 236 -1.44 -3.89 -0.86
CA PRO A 236 -0.68 -2.67 -1.09
C PRO A 236 0.77 -2.95 -1.45
N GLY A 237 1.26 -2.32 -2.49
CA GLY A 237 2.57 -2.57 -3.04
C GLY A 237 3.12 -1.35 -3.77
N SER A 238 4.24 -1.53 -4.48
CA SER A 238 4.86 -0.47 -5.27
C SER A 238 5.94 -1.07 -6.16
N ASN A 239 6.37 -0.35 -7.20
CA ASN A 239 7.64 -0.56 -7.87
C ASN A 239 8.55 0.65 -7.59
N GLY A 240 9.84 0.40 -7.40
CA GLY A 240 10.86 1.44 -7.29
C GLY A 240 12.16 0.94 -7.92
N PHE A 241 12.69 1.66 -8.89
CA PHE A 241 13.95 1.28 -9.53
C PHE A 241 14.69 2.50 -10.07
N ALA A 242 16.00 2.34 -10.24
CA ALA A 242 16.85 3.41 -10.72
C ALA A 242 18.00 2.88 -11.58
N VAL A 243 18.46 3.71 -12.51
CA VAL A 243 19.66 3.50 -13.29
C VAL A 243 20.65 4.64 -13.00
N GLY A 244 21.93 4.29 -12.83
CA GLY A 244 23.00 5.24 -12.58
C GLY A 244 23.40 6.01 -13.83
N GLY A 245 24.07 7.16 -13.64
CA GLY A 245 24.45 8.10 -14.69
C GLY A 245 25.29 7.47 -15.82
N VAL A 246 26.05 6.43 -15.52
CA VAL A 246 26.90 5.73 -16.52
C VAL A 246 26.06 5.09 -17.64
N ILE A 247 24.86 4.61 -17.31
CA ILE A 247 23.96 3.95 -18.26
C ILE A 247 22.72 4.80 -18.56
N SER A 248 22.62 5.99 -17.97
CA SER A 248 21.59 6.98 -18.28
C SER A 248 21.94 7.77 -19.54
N SER A 249 20.96 8.11 -20.34
CA SER A 249 21.14 9.02 -21.49
C SER A 249 21.41 10.46 -21.08
N ARG A 250 21.16 10.81 -19.80
CA ARG A 250 21.26 12.16 -19.26
C ARG A 250 22.55 12.43 -18.49
N GLY A 251 23.29 11.38 -18.09
CA GLY A 251 24.45 11.51 -17.19
C GLY A 251 24.06 11.59 -15.71
N ALA A 252 22.88 12.13 -15.38
CA ALA A 252 22.27 12.03 -14.06
C ALA A 252 21.62 10.65 -13.88
N ALA A 253 21.37 10.22 -12.65
CA ALA A 253 20.56 9.03 -12.40
C ALA A 253 19.13 9.24 -12.92
N ILE A 254 18.43 8.14 -13.28
CA ILE A 254 16.99 8.19 -13.57
C ILE A 254 16.28 7.29 -12.54
N VAL A 255 15.30 7.85 -11.84
CA VAL A 255 14.50 7.15 -10.83
C VAL A 255 13.08 6.96 -11.34
N ALA A 256 12.56 5.74 -11.22
CA ALA A 256 11.17 5.39 -11.51
C ALA A 256 10.50 4.90 -10.23
N ASN A 257 9.30 5.39 -9.94
CA ASN A 257 8.47 4.92 -8.83
C ASN A 257 7.00 4.90 -9.24
N ASP A 258 6.28 3.87 -8.81
CA ASP A 258 4.83 3.80 -8.87
C ASP A 258 4.31 3.05 -7.64
N MET A 259 3.48 3.75 -6.84
CA MET A 259 2.91 3.21 -5.61
C MET A 259 1.54 2.58 -5.89
N HIS A 260 1.39 1.27 -5.58
CA HIS A 260 0.18 0.50 -5.84
C HIS A 260 -0.72 0.50 -4.61
N LEU A 261 -1.79 1.26 -4.70
CA LEU A 261 -2.78 1.43 -3.62
C LEU A 261 -4.20 1.29 -4.19
N GLY A 262 -5.19 1.30 -3.28
CA GLY A 262 -6.58 1.41 -3.68
C GLY A 262 -6.83 2.69 -4.49
N LEU A 263 -7.35 2.54 -5.71
CA LEU A 263 -7.70 3.65 -6.58
C LEU A 263 -9.04 4.25 -6.16
N ARG A 264 -9.04 5.56 -6.00
CA ARG A 264 -10.23 6.31 -5.57
C ARG A 264 -10.23 7.72 -6.13
N VAL A 265 -11.35 8.39 -6.04
CA VAL A 265 -11.48 9.81 -6.25
C VAL A 265 -12.05 10.45 -4.97
N PRO A 266 -11.38 11.46 -4.40
CA PRO A 266 -10.09 12.00 -4.83
C PRO A 266 -8.96 10.98 -4.70
N ASN A 267 -7.89 11.18 -5.48
CA ASN A 267 -6.69 10.35 -5.43
C ASN A 267 -6.05 10.38 -4.03
N THR A 268 -5.28 9.33 -3.70
CA THR A 268 -4.50 9.29 -2.44
C THR A 268 -3.55 10.49 -2.36
N TRP A 269 -2.87 10.77 -3.44
CA TRP A 269 -1.83 11.80 -3.53
C TRP A 269 -2.36 13.14 -4.02
N TYR A 270 -1.66 14.20 -3.64
CA TYR A 270 -1.84 15.55 -4.13
C TYR A 270 -0.51 16.04 -4.69
N ARG A 271 -0.43 16.33 -5.98
CA ARG A 271 0.79 16.77 -6.65
C ARG A 271 1.04 18.26 -6.38
N ALA A 272 2.30 18.64 -6.10
CA ALA A 272 2.67 20.03 -5.87
C ALA A 272 4.15 20.30 -6.25
N ARG A 273 4.45 21.54 -6.56
CA ARG A 273 5.81 22.10 -6.61
C ARG A 273 5.94 23.17 -5.55
N LEU A 274 7.01 23.11 -4.76
CA LEU A 274 7.31 24.05 -3.67
C LEU A 274 8.62 24.75 -3.98
N ILE A 275 8.61 26.10 -4.00
CA ILE A 275 9.78 26.93 -4.29
C ILE A 275 9.99 27.90 -3.13
N VAL A 276 11.17 27.81 -2.48
CA VAL A 276 11.59 28.79 -1.47
C VAL A 276 12.57 29.76 -2.10
N GLU A 277 12.14 31.02 -2.27
CA GLU A 277 12.95 32.12 -2.76
C GLU A 277 13.44 32.95 -1.56
N ASP A 278 14.74 32.88 -1.24
CA ASP A 278 15.37 33.61 -0.13
C ASP A 278 16.09 34.89 -0.58
N GLY A 279 15.88 35.30 -1.83
CA GLY A 279 16.50 36.46 -2.44
C GLY A 279 17.86 36.20 -3.09
N SER A 280 18.33 34.95 -3.10
CA SER A 280 19.49 34.54 -3.89
C SER A 280 19.13 34.26 -5.36
N ASP A 281 20.14 34.18 -6.23
CA ASP A 281 19.96 33.91 -7.67
C ASP A 281 19.35 32.52 -7.96
N THR A 282 19.49 31.61 -7.03
CA THR A 282 18.91 30.26 -7.11
C THR A 282 18.02 30.01 -5.91
N PRO A 283 16.83 29.39 -6.08
CA PRO A 283 15.95 29.06 -4.96
C PRO A 283 16.66 28.21 -3.90
N ALA A 284 16.40 28.50 -2.62
CA ALA A 284 16.88 27.69 -1.51
C ALA A 284 16.23 26.29 -1.48
N LEU A 285 15.08 26.14 -2.13
CA LEU A 285 14.39 24.89 -2.37
C LEU A 285 13.57 25.00 -3.65
N ASP A 286 13.66 24.00 -4.52
CA ASP A 286 12.73 23.79 -5.65
C ASP A 286 12.45 22.29 -5.74
N ILE A 287 11.28 21.89 -5.30
CA ILE A 287 10.91 20.48 -5.21
C ILE A 287 9.56 20.22 -5.85
N THR A 288 9.50 19.18 -6.68
CA THR A 288 8.26 18.72 -7.32
C THR A 288 8.01 17.25 -6.96
N GLY A 289 6.76 16.92 -6.62
CA GLY A 289 6.37 15.55 -6.30
C GLY A 289 4.95 15.42 -5.80
N VAL A 290 4.70 14.39 -5.01
CA VAL A 290 3.40 14.13 -4.38
C VAL A 290 3.45 14.37 -2.88
N THR A 291 2.36 14.93 -2.36
CA THR A 291 2.10 15.07 -0.93
C THR A 291 0.96 14.14 -0.52
N LEU A 292 0.89 13.80 0.75
CA LEU A 292 -0.29 13.16 1.35
C LEU A 292 -1.17 14.25 1.97
N PRO A 293 -2.40 14.50 1.49
CA PRO A 293 -3.31 15.43 2.16
C PRO A 293 -3.47 15.07 3.64
N GLY A 294 -3.10 15.99 4.53
CA GLY A 294 -2.98 15.79 5.97
C GLY A 294 -1.55 15.91 6.50
N ALA A 295 -0.53 15.96 5.62
CA ALA A 295 0.87 16.15 5.97
C ALA A 295 1.54 17.25 5.12
N PRO A 296 2.52 18.01 5.69
CA PRO A 296 3.12 19.17 5.02
C PRO A 296 4.23 18.87 4.02
N ASN A 297 4.74 17.62 3.94
CA ASN A 297 5.94 17.26 3.19
C ASN A 297 5.65 16.64 1.83
N ILE A 298 6.61 16.75 0.91
CA ILE A 298 6.67 15.93 -0.31
C ILE A 298 7.07 14.51 0.09
N VAL A 299 6.25 13.53 -0.31
CA VAL A 299 6.49 12.12 0.00
C VAL A 299 7.50 11.52 -0.98
N ALA A 300 7.28 11.68 -2.28
CA ALA A 300 8.17 11.19 -3.34
C ALA A 300 8.25 12.23 -4.46
N GLY A 301 9.42 12.33 -5.11
CA GLY A 301 9.63 13.30 -6.17
C GLY A 301 11.10 13.64 -6.41
N SER A 302 11.39 14.88 -6.80
CA SER A 302 12.74 15.39 -7.06
C SER A 302 12.89 16.82 -6.57
N ASN A 303 14.08 17.16 -5.99
CA ASN A 303 14.45 18.51 -5.57
C ASN A 303 15.55 19.13 -6.46
N GLY A 304 15.76 18.60 -7.67
CA GLY A 304 16.81 19.04 -8.58
C GLY A 304 18.19 18.47 -8.31
N GLN A 305 18.47 18.01 -7.09
CA GLN A 305 19.74 17.36 -6.70
C GLN A 305 19.55 15.85 -6.53
N VAL A 306 18.46 15.45 -5.88
CA VAL A 306 18.09 14.05 -5.59
C VAL A 306 16.65 13.81 -6.00
N ALA A 307 16.41 12.70 -6.66
CA ALA A 307 15.08 12.13 -6.85
C ALA A 307 14.93 10.87 -5.98
N TRP A 308 13.75 10.65 -5.43
CA TRP A 308 13.49 9.50 -4.59
C TRP A 308 12.07 8.97 -4.71
N GLY A 309 11.93 7.69 -4.46
CA GLY A 309 10.65 6.99 -4.38
C GLY A 309 10.66 5.90 -3.32
N PHE A 310 9.48 5.45 -2.94
CA PHE A 310 9.28 4.47 -1.89
C PHE A 310 8.56 3.24 -2.40
N THR A 311 8.94 2.07 -1.85
CA THR A 311 8.15 0.85 -1.98
C THR A 311 7.93 0.23 -0.60
N ASN A 312 6.72 -0.29 -0.32
CA ASN A 312 6.48 -0.99 0.94
C ASN A 312 7.50 -2.12 1.11
N SER A 313 8.23 -2.10 2.24
CA SER A 313 9.42 -2.94 2.40
C SER A 313 9.10 -4.36 2.86
N TYR A 314 7.97 -4.57 3.56
CA TYR A 314 7.65 -5.83 4.23
C TYR A 314 8.75 -6.36 5.16
N VAL A 315 9.59 -5.47 5.69
CA VAL A 315 10.50 -5.81 6.79
C VAL A 315 9.69 -6.06 8.06
N ASP A 316 10.23 -6.89 8.93
CA ASP A 316 9.54 -7.32 10.15
C ASP A 316 9.72 -6.28 11.27
N THR A 317 8.64 -5.63 11.64
CA THR A 317 8.61 -4.50 12.59
C THR A 317 7.65 -4.72 13.76
N SER A 318 7.20 -5.95 13.95
CA SER A 318 6.27 -6.30 15.03
C SER A 318 6.53 -7.71 15.55
N ASP A 319 6.07 -7.98 16.75
CA ASP A 319 6.12 -9.32 17.38
C ASP A 319 4.88 -9.55 18.24
N LEU A 320 4.39 -10.78 18.24
CA LEU A 320 3.36 -11.25 19.15
C LEU A 320 3.99 -11.84 20.41
N VAL A 321 3.74 -11.20 21.54
CA VAL A 321 4.22 -11.67 22.84
C VAL A 321 3.14 -12.49 23.53
N VAL A 322 3.42 -13.77 23.77
CA VAL A 322 2.52 -14.64 24.54
C VAL A 322 2.56 -14.24 26.00
N LEU A 323 1.42 -13.83 26.55
CA LEU A 323 1.29 -13.47 27.95
C LEU A 323 1.07 -14.71 28.80
N GLU A 324 2.05 -15.03 29.66
CA GLU A 324 1.93 -16.13 30.63
C GLU A 324 1.10 -15.65 31.84
N ALA A 325 -0.03 -16.30 32.07
CA ALA A 325 -0.88 -15.99 33.20
C ALA A 325 -0.16 -16.29 34.54
N VAL A 326 -0.57 -15.60 35.58
CA VAL A 326 -0.15 -15.87 36.97
C VAL A 326 -1.27 -16.62 37.67
N ASP A 327 -0.97 -17.80 38.22
CA ASP A 327 -1.96 -18.56 38.94
C ASP A 327 -2.62 -17.72 40.04
N GLU A 328 -3.93 -17.89 40.23
CA GLU A 328 -4.75 -17.17 41.20
C GLU A 328 -4.89 -15.65 41.00
N LEU A 329 -4.25 -15.05 39.97
CA LEU A 329 -4.33 -13.63 39.63
C LEU A 329 -4.79 -13.42 38.17
N PRO A 330 -6.09 -13.46 37.88
CA PRO A 330 -6.62 -13.60 36.50
C PRO A 330 -6.28 -12.43 35.56
N ASN A 331 -5.93 -11.25 36.09
CA ASN A 331 -5.54 -10.08 35.28
C ASN A 331 -4.03 -9.83 35.28
N PHE A 332 -3.22 -10.70 35.87
CA PHE A 332 -1.77 -10.57 35.94
C PHE A 332 -1.09 -11.51 34.94
N TYR A 333 0.04 -11.06 34.43
CA TYR A 333 0.92 -11.84 33.58
C TYR A 333 2.37 -11.74 34.04
N ARG A 334 3.18 -12.74 33.73
CA ARG A 334 4.60 -12.81 34.09
C ARG A 334 5.43 -11.89 33.24
N THR A 335 6.39 -11.21 33.87
CA THR A 335 7.45 -10.43 33.19
C THR A 335 8.79 -10.71 33.82
N PRO A 336 9.94 -10.36 33.18
CA PRO A 336 11.27 -10.53 33.77
C PRO A 336 11.46 -9.80 35.12
N HIS A 337 10.60 -8.81 35.39
CA HIS A 337 10.65 -8.02 36.62
C HIS A 337 9.52 -8.36 37.62
N GLY A 338 8.92 -9.54 37.48
CA GLY A 338 7.81 -10.03 38.30
C GLY A 338 6.44 -9.84 37.64
N PRO A 339 5.37 -10.25 38.32
CA PRO A 339 4.01 -10.13 37.80
C PRO A 339 3.60 -8.68 37.57
N ARG A 340 2.88 -8.45 36.47
CA ARG A 340 2.27 -7.16 36.12
C ARG A 340 0.79 -7.34 35.85
N GLU A 341 0.00 -6.36 36.24
CA GLU A 341 -1.42 -6.30 35.94
C GLU A 341 -1.67 -5.76 34.52
N LEU A 342 -2.60 -6.36 33.79
CA LEU A 342 -3.12 -5.79 32.54
C LEU A 342 -3.94 -4.53 32.88
N ARG A 343 -3.64 -3.45 32.17
CA ARG A 343 -4.36 -2.18 32.33
C ARG A 343 -5.56 -2.16 31.39
N ASP A 344 -6.76 -2.15 31.94
CA ASP A 344 -7.99 -1.97 31.17
C ASP A 344 -8.20 -0.49 30.83
N VAL A 345 -8.33 -0.19 29.53
CA VAL A 345 -8.63 1.14 29.01
C VAL A 345 -9.99 1.10 28.32
N GLN A 346 -10.90 1.94 28.78
CA GLN A 346 -12.23 2.07 28.22
C GLN A 346 -12.21 2.99 26.99
N GLU A 347 -12.61 2.47 25.85
CA GLU A 347 -12.74 3.19 24.60
C GLU A 347 -14.21 3.13 24.12
N ARG A 348 -14.73 4.25 23.63
CA ARG A 348 -16.10 4.32 23.10
C ARG A 348 -16.08 4.34 21.59
N LEU A 349 -16.82 3.42 20.98
CA LEU A 349 -17.03 3.36 19.54
C LEU A 349 -18.38 3.97 19.18
N CYS A 350 -18.44 4.64 18.04
CA CYS A 350 -19.67 5.21 17.47
C CYS A 350 -20.41 6.12 18.46
N GLN A 351 -19.71 7.15 18.97
CA GLN A 351 -20.29 8.07 19.96
C GLN A 351 -21.51 8.82 19.43
N ALA A 352 -21.57 9.05 18.11
CA ALA A 352 -22.70 9.67 17.42
C ALA A 352 -23.86 8.69 17.13
N CYS A 353 -23.69 7.38 17.39
CA CYS A 353 -24.75 6.38 17.20
C CYS A 353 -25.78 6.43 18.32
N ALA A 354 -27.01 5.98 18.01
CA ALA A 354 -28.07 5.85 19.03
C ALA A 354 -27.69 4.92 20.20
N LYS A 355 -26.77 3.97 19.96
CA LYS A 355 -26.23 3.05 20.97
C LYS A 355 -24.70 2.98 20.79
N PRO A 356 -23.92 3.85 21.47
CA PRO A 356 -22.47 3.73 21.51
C PRO A 356 -22.05 2.37 22.11
N GLU A 357 -20.95 1.81 21.60
CA GLU A 357 -20.39 0.58 22.13
C GLU A 357 -19.20 0.89 23.03
N LEU A 358 -19.07 0.15 24.14
CA LEU A 358 -17.90 0.19 25.00
C LEU A 358 -16.93 -0.93 24.61
N LEU A 359 -15.70 -0.56 24.26
CA LEU A 359 -14.60 -1.47 24.02
C LEU A 359 -13.61 -1.38 25.17
N ILE A 360 -13.25 -2.52 25.76
CA ILE A 360 -12.16 -2.59 26.74
C ILE A 360 -10.89 -3.01 26.00
N VAL A 361 -9.91 -2.13 25.98
CA VAL A 361 -8.57 -2.40 25.47
C VAL A 361 -7.67 -2.77 26.62
N GLN A 362 -7.14 -3.99 26.63
CA GLN A 362 -6.16 -4.42 27.62
C GLN A 362 -4.75 -4.06 27.16
N GLU A 363 -4.01 -3.33 27.97
CA GLU A 363 -2.61 -2.97 27.69
C GLU A 363 -1.64 -3.73 28.59
N SER A 364 -0.62 -4.31 28.00
CA SER A 364 0.56 -4.86 28.67
C SER A 364 1.76 -3.92 28.54
N VAL A 365 2.87 -4.24 29.20
CA VAL A 365 4.15 -3.49 29.03
C VAL A 365 4.73 -3.65 27.62
N TRP A 366 4.30 -4.65 26.86
CA TRP A 366 4.75 -4.93 25.48
C TRP A 366 3.82 -4.36 24.41
N GLY A 367 2.62 -3.91 24.80
CA GLY A 367 1.63 -3.35 23.88
C GLY A 367 0.20 -3.82 24.19
N PRO A 368 -0.77 -3.44 23.34
CA PRO A 368 -2.16 -3.87 23.52
C PRO A 368 -2.33 -5.38 23.30
N VAL A 369 -3.27 -5.97 24.02
CA VAL A 369 -3.73 -7.33 23.75
C VAL A 369 -4.66 -7.27 22.54
N ILE A 370 -4.29 -7.96 21.45
CA ILE A 370 -5.05 -7.95 20.20
C ILE A 370 -5.81 -9.25 19.93
N GLY A 371 -5.75 -10.22 20.84
CA GLY A 371 -6.45 -11.49 20.70
C GLY A 371 -5.77 -12.61 21.49
N THR A 372 -6.07 -13.83 21.08
CA THR A 372 -5.48 -15.05 21.68
C THR A 372 -4.86 -15.92 20.58
N ASP A 373 -3.93 -16.77 21.00
CA ASP A 373 -3.47 -17.87 20.15
C ASP A 373 -4.52 -19.02 20.11
N HIS A 374 -4.19 -20.09 19.40
CA HIS A 374 -5.08 -21.26 19.27
C HIS A 374 -5.22 -22.09 20.57
N HIS A 375 -4.43 -21.78 21.60
CA HIS A 375 -4.58 -22.34 22.95
C HIS A 375 -5.36 -21.41 23.89
N GLY A 376 -5.83 -20.26 23.41
CA GLY A 376 -6.53 -19.27 24.21
C GLY A 376 -5.62 -18.37 25.07
N ARG A 377 -4.29 -18.43 24.89
CA ARG A 377 -3.34 -17.56 25.60
C ARG A 377 -3.39 -16.15 24.99
N LYS A 378 -3.45 -15.10 25.83
CA LYS A 378 -3.47 -13.72 25.38
C LYS A 378 -2.18 -13.36 24.62
N LEU A 379 -2.33 -12.61 23.52
CA LEU A 379 -1.24 -12.12 22.69
C LEU A 379 -1.17 -10.59 22.78
N ALA A 380 -0.07 -10.08 23.31
CA ALA A 380 0.24 -8.65 23.24
C ALA A 380 0.98 -8.35 21.95
N TYR A 381 0.64 -7.23 21.30
CA TYR A 381 1.23 -6.81 20.04
C TYR A 381 2.30 -5.74 20.26
N ARG A 382 3.56 -6.14 20.17
CA ARG A 382 4.69 -5.23 20.16
C ARG A 382 4.94 -4.77 18.74
N TRP A 383 4.65 -3.52 18.44
CA TRP A 383 4.75 -2.96 17.09
C TRP A 383 5.48 -1.61 17.11
N ILE A 384 6.39 -1.40 16.17
CA ILE A 384 7.13 -0.15 16.01
C ILE A 384 6.18 1.07 15.95
N ALA A 385 5.03 0.95 15.27
CA ALA A 385 4.04 2.03 15.20
C ALA A 385 3.54 2.52 16.57
N HIS A 386 3.76 1.75 17.65
CA HIS A 386 3.44 2.16 19.01
C HIS A 386 4.53 3.02 19.66
N ASP A 387 5.70 3.15 19.03
CA ASP A 387 6.78 3.97 19.53
C ASP A 387 6.69 5.40 18.97
N PRO A 388 6.94 6.45 19.78
CA PRO A 388 6.93 7.84 19.30
C PRO A 388 7.88 8.10 18.13
N ALA A 389 9.01 7.40 18.04
CA ALA A 389 9.97 7.55 16.96
C ALA A 389 9.42 7.10 15.58
N ALA A 390 8.38 6.28 15.57
CA ALA A 390 7.84 5.70 14.33
C ALA A 390 6.91 6.63 13.53
N ALA A 391 6.49 7.77 14.08
CA ALA A 391 5.63 8.73 13.40
C ALA A 391 6.24 10.14 13.40
N ASN A 392 7.56 10.21 13.27
CA ASN A 392 8.31 11.45 13.23
C ASN A 392 8.46 11.95 11.79
N LEU A 393 7.96 13.15 11.50
CA LEU A 393 7.96 13.76 10.17
C LEU A 393 9.23 14.60 9.87
N SER A 394 10.11 14.84 10.86
CA SER A 394 11.26 15.73 10.68
C SER A 394 12.19 15.29 9.57
N ALA A 395 12.58 14.02 9.56
CA ALA A 395 13.46 13.49 8.53
C ALA A 395 12.84 13.55 7.12
N ALA A 396 11.51 13.52 7.02
CA ALA A 396 10.83 13.73 5.74
C ALA A 396 11.02 15.15 5.20
N LEU A 397 11.00 16.16 6.09
CA LEU A 397 11.32 17.55 5.72
C LEU A 397 12.81 17.77 5.43
N GLU A 398 13.70 17.02 6.10
CA GLU A 398 15.15 17.04 5.78
C GLU A 398 15.42 16.43 4.40
N LEU A 399 14.72 15.36 4.03
CA LEU A 399 14.88 14.69 2.72
C LEU A 399 14.57 15.64 1.55
N GLU A 400 13.62 16.57 1.72
CA GLU A 400 13.35 17.62 0.72
C GLU A 400 14.58 18.45 0.34
N ARG A 401 15.63 18.48 1.19
CA ARG A 401 16.86 19.27 1.03
C ARG A 401 18.10 18.43 0.81
N ALA A 402 17.97 17.13 0.68
CA ALA A 402 19.10 16.24 0.43
C ALA A 402 19.84 16.64 -0.86
N LYS A 403 21.18 16.65 -0.82
CA LYS A 403 22.02 17.06 -1.93
C LYS A 403 22.72 15.91 -2.64
N SER A 404 22.66 14.72 -2.06
CA SER A 404 23.24 13.51 -2.64
C SER A 404 22.48 12.26 -2.20
N VAL A 405 22.63 11.19 -2.97
CA VAL A 405 22.09 9.87 -2.60
C VAL A 405 22.57 9.44 -1.21
N ARG A 406 23.85 9.62 -0.88
CA ARG A 406 24.41 9.25 0.42
C ARG A 406 23.69 9.96 1.57
N GLU A 407 23.43 11.25 1.43
CA GLU A 407 22.69 12.03 2.43
C GLU A 407 21.25 11.55 2.54
N ALA A 408 20.56 11.29 1.42
CA ALA A 408 19.20 10.77 1.41
C ALA A 408 19.10 9.42 2.15
N LEU A 409 20.04 8.49 1.92
CA LEU A 409 20.09 7.21 2.64
C LEU A 409 20.32 7.40 4.15
N GLN A 410 21.16 8.33 4.56
CA GLN A 410 21.39 8.64 5.98
C GLN A 410 20.14 9.26 6.65
N ILE A 411 19.41 10.10 5.92
CA ILE A 411 18.15 10.69 6.40
C ILE A 411 17.10 9.60 6.58
N ALA A 412 17.00 8.64 5.65
CA ALA A 412 16.09 7.51 5.75
C ALA A 412 16.24 6.71 7.05
N HIS A 413 17.48 6.65 7.59
CA HIS A 413 17.76 5.99 8.86
C HIS A 413 17.27 6.76 10.11
N ARG A 414 16.55 7.86 9.94
CA ARG A 414 15.92 8.64 11.01
C ARG A 414 14.46 8.92 10.72
N MET A 415 13.93 8.36 9.63
CA MET A 415 12.60 8.68 9.11
C MET A 415 11.51 7.84 9.81
N GLY A 416 10.69 8.47 10.63
CA GLY A 416 9.55 7.83 11.31
C GLY A 416 8.31 7.78 10.40
N ILE A 417 8.28 6.84 9.48
CA ILE A 417 7.15 6.53 8.59
C ILE A 417 6.95 5.01 8.53
N PRO A 418 5.84 4.48 7.98
CA PRO A 418 5.74 3.05 7.68
C PRO A 418 6.98 2.58 6.91
N HIS A 419 7.57 1.46 7.30
CA HIS A 419 8.87 1.02 6.79
C HIS A 419 8.84 0.81 5.28
N GLN A 420 9.67 1.58 4.58
CA GLN A 420 9.75 1.60 3.13
C GLN A 420 11.17 1.27 2.67
N ASN A 421 11.28 0.60 1.52
CA ASN A 421 12.47 0.70 0.70
C ASN A 421 12.53 2.12 0.15
N LEU A 422 13.62 2.85 0.39
CA LEU A 422 13.96 4.08 -0.31
C LEU A 422 14.85 3.73 -1.50
N VAL A 423 14.44 4.13 -2.70
CA VAL A 423 15.29 4.16 -3.90
C VAL A 423 15.55 5.61 -4.25
N ALA A 424 16.83 6.00 -4.34
CA ALA A 424 17.23 7.35 -4.64
C ALA A 424 18.29 7.39 -5.77
N GLY A 425 18.28 8.50 -6.52
CA GLY A 425 19.28 8.83 -7.51
C GLY A 425 19.61 10.33 -7.47
N ASP A 426 20.86 10.72 -7.80
CA ASP A 426 21.25 12.13 -7.80
C ASP A 426 21.70 12.66 -9.17
N ALA A 427 21.84 13.98 -9.26
CA ALA A 427 22.25 14.68 -10.48
C ALA A 427 23.65 14.29 -10.94
N GLU A 428 24.51 13.76 -10.06
CA GLU A 428 25.86 13.29 -10.35
C GLU A 428 25.87 11.84 -10.86
N GLY A 429 24.71 11.19 -10.91
CA GLY A 429 24.54 9.84 -11.45
C GLY A 429 24.69 8.71 -10.44
N ASN A 430 24.78 9.02 -9.12
CA ASN A 430 24.76 8.01 -8.09
C ASN A 430 23.35 7.46 -7.88
N ILE A 431 23.25 6.19 -7.50
CA ILE A 431 22.00 5.52 -7.11
C ILE A 431 22.18 4.78 -5.79
N GLY A 432 21.12 4.68 -5.00
CA GLY A 432 21.16 3.98 -3.71
C GLY A 432 19.84 3.41 -3.27
N TRP A 433 19.95 2.40 -2.41
CA TRP A 433 18.82 1.77 -1.73
C TRP A 433 19.11 1.59 -0.24
N THR A 434 18.11 1.75 0.58
CA THR A 434 18.08 1.38 1.99
C THR A 434 16.64 1.20 2.46
N VAL A 435 16.45 0.86 3.74
CA VAL A 435 15.13 0.78 4.39
C VAL A 435 15.00 1.89 5.43
N THR A 436 13.82 2.50 5.52
CA THR A 436 13.51 3.49 6.57
C THR A 436 13.47 2.83 7.95
N THR A 437 13.78 3.60 9.00
CA THR A 437 13.88 3.13 10.40
C THR A 437 12.80 3.77 11.28
N PRO A 438 12.67 3.40 12.57
CA PRO A 438 13.47 2.46 13.36
C PRO A 438 13.17 0.97 13.06
N LEU A 439 14.19 0.10 13.18
CA LEU A 439 14.06 -1.34 13.02
C LEU A 439 14.37 -2.04 14.36
N PRO A 440 13.59 -3.04 14.81
CA PRO A 440 13.80 -3.67 16.10
C PRO A 440 15.10 -4.49 16.14
N ARG A 441 15.87 -4.37 17.20
CA ARG A 441 16.99 -5.26 17.50
C ARG A 441 16.49 -6.39 18.41
N ARG A 442 16.15 -7.53 17.79
CA ARG A 442 15.64 -8.71 18.49
C ARG A 442 16.77 -9.50 19.13
N PHE A 443 16.50 -10.14 20.26
CA PHE A 443 17.37 -11.12 20.88
C PHE A 443 16.58 -12.33 21.35
N GLY A 444 17.21 -13.52 21.28
CA GLY A 444 16.61 -14.79 21.71
C GLY A 444 15.48 -15.34 20.82
N HIS A 445 15.07 -14.60 19.78
CA HIS A 445 14.09 -15.02 18.78
C HIS A 445 14.29 -14.28 17.46
N ASP A 446 13.62 -14.73 16.41
CA ASP A 446 13.74 -14.19 15.04
C ASP A 446 12.47 -13.47 14.52
N GLY A 447 11.44 -13.29 15.35
CA GLY A 447 10.20 -12.59 14.99
C GLY A 447 9.19 -13.42 14.20
N ARG A 448 9.49 -14.68 13.84
CA ARG A 448 8.64 -15.46 12.96
C ARG A 448 7.42 -16.08 13.64
N LEU A 449 7.49 -16.28 14.95
CA LEU A 449 6.48 -16.98 15.75
C LEU A 449 6.21 -16.22 17.04
N PRO A 450 4.96 -16.23 17.54
CA PRO A 450 4.65 -15.72 18.86
C PRO A 450 5.50 -16.41 19.94
N THR A 451 6.12 -15.63 20.80
CA THR A 451 6.99 -16.17 21.87
C THR A 451 6.69 -15.51 23.21
N SER A 452 6.93 -16.25 24.32
CA SER A 452 6.90 -15.64 25.65
C SER A 452 8.20 -14.87 25.91
N TRP A 453 8.06 -13.70 26.52
CA TRP A 453 9.17 -12.87 27.00
C TRP A 453 9.22 -12.80 28.54
N ALA A 454 8.48 -13.69 29.21
CA ALA A 454 8.28 -13.67 30.65
C ALA A 454 9.57 -13.88 31.44
N ASP A 455 10.51 -14.68 30.93
CA ASP A 455 11.79 -14.99 31.58
C ASP A 455 12.94 -14.03 31.24
N GLY A 456 12.72 -13.09 30.32
CA GLY A 456 13.72 -12.14 29.86
C GLY A 456 14.77 -12.71 28.91
N SER A 457 14.62 -13.94 28.46
CA SER A 457 15.54 -14.57 27.48
C SER A 457 15.29 -14.08 26.04
N ARG A 458 14.14 -13.41 25.80
CA ARG A 458 13.68 -12.91 24.49
C ARG A 458 13.15 -11.52 24.62
N GLY A 459 13.26 -10.75 23.53
CA GLY A 459 12.72 -9.39 23.50
C GLY A 459 13.33 -8.51 22.43
N TRP A 460 13.12 -7.21 22.58
CA TRP A 460 13.79 -6.17 21.82
C TRP A 460 14.79 -5.41 22.72
N ASP A 461 16.04 -5.33 22.27
CA ASP A 461 17.07 -4.53 22.91
C ASP A 461 17.28 -3.22 22.12
N GLY A 462 16.24 -2.39 22.11
CA GLY A 462 16.21 -1.15 21.34
C GLY A 462 16.07 -1.37 19.84
N TYR A 463 16.76 -0.52 19.06
CA TYR A 463 16.68 -0.50 17.60
C TYR A 463 18.08 -0.69 16.99
N LEU A 464 18.12 -1.12 15.72
CA LEU A 464 19.34 -1.16 14.94
C LEU A 464 19.93 0.25 14.82
N PRO A 465 21.22 0.42 15.15
CA PRO A 465 21.87 1.70 14.95
C PRO A 465 22.01 2.00 13.44
N PRO A 466 22.03 3.27 13.02
CA PRO A 466 22.04 3.65 11.59
C PRO A 466 23.12 2.97 10.75
N HIS A 467 24.32 2.72 11.34
CA HIS A 467 25.44 2.08 10.63
C HIS A 467 25.25 0.57 10.42
N GLU A 468 24.27 -0.05 11.06
CA GLU A 468 23.90 -1.46 10.90
C GLU A 468 22.75 -1.68 9.93
N VAL A 469 22.02 -0.62 9.56
CA VAL A 469 20.94 -0.69 8.57
C VAL A 469 21.54 -0.95 7.19
N PRO A 470 21.06 -1.94 6.44
CA PRO A 470 21.62 -2.28 5.14
C PRO A 470 21.52 -1.14 4.12
N ILE A 471 22.59 -0.93 3.35
CA ILE A 471 22.67 0.05 2.27
C ILE A 471 23.23 -0.65 1.03
N VAL A 472 22.66 -0.34 -0.15
CA VAL A 472 23.27 -0.59 -1.46
C VAL A 472 23.52 0.77 -2.11
N LEU A 473 24.78 1.08 -2.43
CA LEU A 473 25.19 2.34 -3.05
C LEU A 473 26.04 2.03 -4.29
N ASN A 474 25.64 2.56 -5.44
CA ASN A 474 26.33 2.39 -6.73
C ASN A 474 26.70 0.93 -7.00
N PRO A 475 25.74 -0.01 -7.07
CA PRO A 475 26.05 -1.41 -7.31
C PRO A 475 26.70 -1.61 -8.68
N GLN A 476 27.46 -2.70 -8.80
CA GLN A 476 28.01 -3.11 -10.09
C GLN A 476 26.88 -3.26 -11.13
N GLY A 477 27.05 -2.70 -12.31
CA GLY A 477 26.02 -2.66 -13.34
C GLY A 477 25.08 -1.45 -13.26
N SER A 478 25.24 -0.59 -12.23
CA SER A 478 24.52 0.70 -12.12
C SER A 478 22.99 0.59 -12.20
N ARG A 479 22.40 -0.44 -11.59
CA ARG A 479 20.96 -0.70 -11.56
C ARG A 479 20.50 -1.07 -10.16
N ILE A 480 19.34 -0.55 -9.74
CA ILE A 480 18.67 -0.90 -8.49
C ILE A 480 17.18 -1.15 -8.80
N TRP A 481 16.58 -2.14 -8.15
CA TRP A 481 15.15 -2.45 -8.28
C TRP A 481 14.57 -2.98 -6.98
N THR A 482 13.33 -2.61 -6.71
CA THR A 482 12.47 -3.18 -5.66
C THR A 482 11.03 -3.28 -6.15
N ALA A 483 10.31 -4.30 -5.70
CA ALA A 483 8.88 -4.47 -5.98
C ALA A 483 8.21 -5.24 -4.84
N ASN A 484 8.48 -4.84 -3.60
CA ASN A 484 7.96 -5.42 -2.36
C ASN A 484 8.43 -6.86 -2.06
N GLY A 485 9.17 -7.48 -2.95
CA GLY A 485 9.86 -8.74 -2.70
C GLY A 485 11.11 -8.54 -1.84
N ARG A 486 11.76 -9.64 -1.47
CA ARG A 486 13.04 -9.63 -0.75
C ARG A 486 14.12 -8.94 -1.61
N VAL A 487 14.81 -7.96 -1.03
CA VAL A 487 15.81 -7.13 -1.75
C VAL A 487 17.25 -7.63 -1.55
N ILE A 488 17.56 -8.20 -0.39
CA ILE A 488 18.90 -8.67 0.01
C ILE A 488 18.81 -10.00 0.74
N GLY A 489 19.94 -10.65 0.97
CA GLY A 489 20.05 -11.94 1.69
C GLY A 489 20.99 -11.93 2.88
N GLY A 490 21.33 -13.12 3.35
CA GLY A 490 22.34 -13.35 4.37
C GLY A 490 22.07 -12.65 5.71
N GLU A 491 23.12 -12.09 6.30
CA GLU A 491 23.01 -11.40 7.59
C GLU A 491 22.18 -10.10 7.51
N ALA A 492 22.25 -9.40 6.40
CA ALA A 492 21.47 -8.20 6.18
C ALA A 492 19.97 -8.51 6.22
N LEU A 493 19.53 -9.59 5.58
CA LEU A 493 18.13 -10.04 5.65
C LEU A 493 17.71 -10.43 7.08
N ARG A 494 18.60 -11.08 7.85
CA ARG A 494 18.31 -11.41 9.25
C ARG A 494 18.07 -10.18 10.12
N LYS A 495 18.76 -9.07 9.84
CA LYS A 495 18.54 -7.78 10.53
C LYS A 495 17.20 -7.14 10.16
N LEU A 496 16.77 -7.28 8.90
CA LEU A 496 15.48 -6.77 8.43
C LEU A 496 14.29 -7.62 8.88
N GLY A 497 14.52 -8.89 9.18
CA GLY A 497 13.47 -9.84 9.50
C GLY A 497 12.61 -10.22 8.30
N PHE A 498 11.52 -10.95 8.56
CA PHE A 498 10.67 -11.50 7.53
C PHE A 498 9.18 -11.16 7.78
N GLY A 499 8.73 -10.06 7.22
CA GLY A 499 7.34 -9.55 7.32
C GLY A 499 6.43 -9.96 6.16
N ALA A 500 6.59 -11.17 5.60
CA ALA A 500 5.80 -11.70 4.48
C ALA A 500 6.03 -10.93 3.17
N TYR A 501 7.26 -10.88 2.70
CA TYR A 501 7.64 -10.29 1.40
C TYR A 501 6.73 -10.74 0.27
N ALA A 502 6.44 -9.85 -0.66
CA ALA A 502 5.67 -10.17 -1.86
C ALA A 502 6.42 -11.16 -2.77
N HIS A 503 5.67 -11.87 -3.60
CA HIS A 503 6.24 -12.77 -4.61
C HIS A 503 7.20 -12.03 -5.55
N GLY A 504 8.37 -12.65 -5.83
CA GLY A 504 9.47 -12.01 -6.56
C GLY A 504 9.22 -11.76 -8.06
N ALA A 505 8.11 -12.21 -8.64
CA ALA A 505 7.85 -12.13 -10.08
C ALA A 505 7.96 -10.72 -10.67
N ARG A 506 7.38 -9.70 -9.98
CA ARG A 506 7.48 -8.29 -10.43
C ARG A 506 8.91 -7.77 -10.38
N ALA A 507 9.61 -8.00 -9.26
CA ALA A 507 11.00 -7.59 -9.09
C ALA A 507 11.91 -8.23 -10.15
N ARG A 508 11.69 -9.52 -10.45
CA ARG A 508 12.42 -10.24 -11.49
C ARG A 508 12.16 -9.64 -12.88
N GLN A 509 10.92 -9.35 -13.22
CA GLN A 509 10.57 -8.78 -14.51
C GLN A 509 11.11 -7.36 -14.70
N ILE A 510 11.14 -6.53 -13.64
CA ILE A 510 11.79 -5.22 -13.62
C ILE A 510 13.30 -5.39 -13.82
N ARG A 511 13.95 -6.27 -13.05
CA ARG A 511 15.39 -6.60 -13.21
C ARG A 511 15.71 -6.98 -14.65
N ASP A 512 14.95 -7.92 -15.19
CA ASP A 512 15.19 -8.44 -16.55
C ASP A 512 14.99 -7.33 -17.61
N GLY A 513 14.02 -6.41 -17.41
CA GLY A 513 13.85 -5.22 -18.22
C GLY A 513 15.03 -4.25 -18.14
N LEU A 514 15.58 -4.06 -16.92
CA LEU A 514 16.77 -3.24 -16.70
C LEU A 514 18.05 -3.88 -17.26
N LEU A 515 18.13 -5.20 -17.33
CA LEU A 515 19.28 -5.92 -17.91
C LEU A 515 19.20 -6.04 -19.43
N ALA A 516 18.03 -5.80 -20.04
CA ALA A 516 17.82 -5.93 -21.49
C ALA A 516 18.44 -4.78 -22.32
N LYS A 517 18.91 -3.70 -21.68
CA LYS A 517 19.47 -2.51 -22.33
C LYS A 517 20.73 -2.03 -21.61
N ASP A 518 21.62 -1.40 -22.39
CA ASP A 518 22.86 -0.78 -21.87
C ASP A 518 22.74 0.72 -21.64
N ARG A 519 21.67 1.36 -22.17
CA ARG A 519 21.43 2.78 -22.02
C ARG A 519 19.94 3.07 -21.94
N PHE A 520 19.57 4.01 -21.05
CA PHE A 520 18.18 4.28 -20.68
C PHE A 520 17.80 5.76 -20.81
N THR A 521 16.54 5.98 -21.21
CA THR A 521 15.80 7.23 -21.13
C THR A 521 14.66 7.10 -20.11
N GLU A 522 13.98 8.22 -19.83
CA GLU A 522 12.78 8.22 -18.97
C GLU A 522 11.66 7.34 -19.57
N GLU A 523 11.51 7.33 -20.89
CA GLU A 523 10.50 6.52 -21.59
C GLU A 523 10.80 5.02 -21.51
N ASP A 524 12.08 4.63 -21.49
CA ASP A 524 12.48 3.24 -21.30
C ASP A 524 12.08 2.72 -19.90
N LEU A 525 12.25 3.55 -18.86
CA LEU A 525 11.84 3.18 -17.52
C LEU A 525 10.31 3.15 -17.41
N LEU A 526 9.60 4.10 -18.04
CA LEU A 526 8.14 4.04 -18.13
C LEU A 526 7.66 2.77 -18.83
N ALA A 527 8.34 2.33 -19.88
CA ALA A 527 7.99 1.09 -20.58
C ALA A 527 8.11 -0.14 -19.68
N ILE A 528 9.09 -0.14 -18.74
CA ILE A 528 9.21 -1.20 -17.72
C ILE A 528 8.04 -1.12 -16.73
N GLN A 529 7.64 0.07 -16.25
CA GLN A 529 6.48 0.23 -15.38
C GLN A 529 5.16 -0.21 -16.04
N LEU A 530 5.09 -0.15 -17.36
CA LEU A 530 3.92 -0.52 -18.16
C LEU A 530 3.97 -1.95 -18.70
N ASP A 531 4.96 -2.75 -18.32
CA ASP A 531 5.09 -4.13 -18.81
C ASP A 531 3.98 -5.02 -18.23
N ASP A 532 3.11 -5.50 -19.11
CA ASP A 532 1.95 -6.35 -18.80
C ASP A 532 2.12 -7.81 -19.27
N ARG A 533 3.37 -8.24 -19.55
CA ARG A 533 3.66 -9.64 -19.90
C ARG A 533 3.44 -10.56 -18.70
N GLY A 534 2.72 -11.65 -18.91
CA GLY A 534 2.36 -12.62 -17.88
C GLY A 534 3.40 -13.72 -17.65
N LEU A 535 4.69 -13.38 -17.50
CA LEU A 535 5.79 -14.35 -17.45
C LEU A 535 5.63 -15.43 -16.36
N LEU A 536 5.05 -15.08 -15.22
CA LEU A 536 4.72 -16.05 -14.16
C LEU A 536 3.71 -17.09 -14.64
N LEU A 537 2.84 -16.73 -15.57
CA LEU A 537 1.75 -17.60 -16.04
C LEU A 537 2.17 -18.57 -17.15
N ASP A 538 3.35 -18.44 -17.78
CA ASP A 538 3.80 -19.30 -18.86
C ASP A 538 3.77 -20.79 -18.47
N ARG A 539 4.28 -21.13 -17.27
CA ARG A 539 4.27 -22.50 -16.76
C ARG A 539 2.84 -23.02 -16.49
N TRP A 540 1.93 -22.16 -16.06
CA TRP A 540 0.53 -22.52 -15.82
C TRP A 540 -0.25 -22.69 -17.12
N GLN A 541 0.06 -21.89 -18.14
CA GLN A 541 -0.49 -22.05 -19.48
C GLN A 541 -0.12 -23.43 -20.06
N MET A 542 1.14 -23.83 -19.95
CA MET A 542 1.58 -25.15 -20.42
C MET A 542 0.87 -26.28 -19.67
N LEU A 543 0.73 -26.19 -18.34
CA LEU A 543 0.02 -27.16 -17.53
C LEU A 543 -1.46 -27.26 -17.93
N MET A 544 -2.14 -26.11 -18.04
CA MET A 544 -3.55 -26.05 -18.45
C MET A 544 -3.75 -26.61 -19.85
N LEU A 545 -2.91 -26.23 -20.82
CA LEU A 545 -3.01 -26.70 -22.20
C LEU A 545 -2.83 -28.22 -22.29
N THR A 546 -1.85 -28.78 -21.56
CA THR A 546 -1.65 -30.22 -21.46
C THR A 546 -2.89 -30.94 -20.92
N ALA A 547 -3.48 -30.40 -19.84
CA ALA A 547 -4.70 -30.96 -19.25
C ALA A 547 -5.91 -30.88 -20.18
N LEU A 548 -6.07 -29.77 -20.91
CA LEU A 548 -7.16 -29.58 -21.89
C LEU A 548 -7.02 -30.54 -23.09
N ARG A 549 -5.81 -30.69 -23.63
CA ARG A 549 -5.54 -31.61 -24.76
C ARG A 549 -5.85 -33.06 -24.40
N ALA A 550 -5.54 -33.47 -23.17
CA ALA A 550 -5.92 -34.83 -22.71
C ALA A 550 -7.45 -35.05 -22.66
N ARG A 551 -8.25 -34.01 -22.79
CA ARG A 551 -9.72 -34.01 -22.73
C ARG A 551 -10.41 -33.48 -23.99
N GLU A 552 -9.69 -33.36 -25.12
CA GLU A 552 -10.19 -32.75 -26.38
C GLU A 552 -11.33 -33.50 -27.06
N THR A 553 -11.64 -34.72 -26.62
CA THR A 553 -12.85 -35.44 -27.08
C THR A 553 -14.15 -34.70 -26.71
N ASP A 554 -14.14 -33.93 -25.62
CA ASP A 554 -15.23 -33.05 -25.27
C ASP A 554 -15.03 -31.67 -25.94
N PRO A 555 -15.98 -31.21 -26.78
CA PRO A 555 -15.88 -29.95 -27.52
C PRO A 555 -15.62 -28.72 -26.63
N LYS A 556 -16.12 -28.72 -25.39
CA LYS A 556 -15.92 -27.59 -24.46
C LYS A 556 -14.43 -27.41 -24.10
N TYR A 557 -13.70 -28.49 -23.87
CA TYR A 557 -12.27 -28.43 -23.56
C TYR A 557 -11.41 -28.08 -24.79
N ARG A 558 -11.86 -28.52 -25.99
CA ARG A 558 -11.22 -28.13 -27.23
C ARG A 558 -11.29 -26.62 -27.46
N SER A 559 -12.46 -26.01 -27.24
CA SER A 559 -12.61 -24.54 -27.37
C SER A 559 -11.73 -23.78 -26.38
N LEU A 560 -11.64 -24.25 -25.13
CA LEU A 560 -10.71 -23.67 -24.16
C LEU A 560 -9.26 -23.81 -24.58
N ALA A 561 -8.86 -24.99 -25.11
CA ALA A 561 -7.49 -25.23 -25.58
C ALA A 561 -7.06 -24.25 -26.67
N THR A 562 -7.96 -23.95 -27.62
CA THR A 562 -7.70 -22.97 -28.69
C THR A 562 -7.40 -21.58 -28.12
N GLU A 563 -8.21 -21.10 -27.19
CA GLU A 563 -8.00 -19.78 -26.56
C GLU A 563 -6.72 -19.73 -25.71
N VAL A 564 -6.44 -20.82 -24.94
CA VAL A 564 -5.24 -20.92 -24.10
C VAL A 564 -3.97 -21.03 -24.96
N GLU A 565 -3.99 -21.71 -26.09
CA GLU A 565 -2.87 -21.76 -27.02
C GLU A 565 -2.57 -20.39 -27.63
N GLY A 566 -3.62 -19.62 -27.99
CA GLY A 566 -3.52 -18.30 -28.60
C GLY A 566 -3.45 -17.13 -27.58
N TRP A 567 -3.17 -17.37 -26.30
CA TRP A 567 -3.32 -16.38 -25.21
C TRP A 567 -2.47 -15.12 -25.30
N GLY A 568 -1.41 -15.12 -26.12
CA GLY A 568 -0.56 -13.97 -26.40
C GLY A 568 0.40 -13.57 -25.25
N GLY A 569 0.39 -14.24 -24.09
CA GLY A 569 1.32 -14.03 -22.99
C GLY A 569 1.22 -12.66 -22.29
N ARG A 570 0.14 -11.90 -22.48
CA ARG A 570 -0.03 -10.53 -21.95
C ARG A 570 -1.40 -10.32 -21.34
N ALA A 571 -1.43 -9.56 -20.23
CA ALA A 571 -2.66 -9.14 -19.54
C ALA A 571 -3.34 -7.97 -20.28
N VAL A 572 -3.71 -8.18 -21.54
CA VAL A 572 -4.43 -7.15 -22.31
C VAL A 572 -5.95 -7.34 -22.18
N PRO A 573 -6.73 -6.26 -22.19
CA PRO A 573 -8.17 -6.34 -21.91
C PRO A 573 -8.95 -7.30 -22.81
N ALA A 574 -8.58 -7.44 -24.06
CA ALA A 574 -9.28 -8.32 -25.03
C ALA A 574 -8.95 -9.80 -24.88
N SER A 575 -7.93 -10.19 -24.10
CA SER A 575 -7.47 -11.58 -24.02
C SER A 575 -8.42 -12.47 -23.23
N VAL A 576 -8.98 -13.47 -23.88
CA VAL A 576 -9.72 -14.58 -23.26
C VAL A 576 -8.73 -15.58 -22.67
N GLY A 577 -7.73 -15.99 -23.45
CA GLY A 577 -6.74 -16.98 -23.02
C GLY A 577 -5.98 -16.57 -21.75
N TYR A 578 -5.58 -15.30 -21.62
CA TYR A 578 -4.96 -14.79 -20.39
C TYR A 578 -5.87 -15.00 -19.17
N ARG A 579 -7.14 -14.62 -19.30
CA ARG A 579 -8.12 -14.78 -18.22
C ARG A 579 -8.32 -16.25 -17.83
N LEU A 580 -8.41 -17.14 -18.81
CA LEU A 580 -8.55 -18.59 -18.57
C LEU A 580 -7.37 -19.14 -17.77
N VAL A 581 -6.13 -18.84 -18.20
CA VAL A 581 -4.91 -19.29 -17.52
C VAL A 581 -4.83 -18.72 -16.10
N ARG A 582 -5.16 -17.44 -15.95
CA ARG A 582 -5.14 -16.75 -14.63
C ARG A 582 -6.15 -17.36 -13.68
N THR A 583 -7.37 -17.64 -14.15
CA THR A 583 -8.44 -18.29 -13.37
C THR A 583 -8.03 -19.71 -13.00
N PHE A 584 -7.54 -20.50 -13.97
CA PHE A 584 -7.06 -21.86 -13.71
C PHE A 584 -5.98 -21.92 -12.63
N ARG A 585 -4.95 -21.05 -12.72
CA ARG A 585 -3.91 -20.95 -11.68
C ARG A 585 -4.51 -20.67 -10.31
N THR A 586 -5.40 -19.68 -10.23
CA THR A 586 -6.00 -19.27 -8.96
C THR A 586 -6.81 -20.40 -8.34
N GLU A 587 -7.63 -21.08 -9.13
CA GLU A 587 -8.46 -22.19 -8.66
C GLU A 587 -7.63 -23.43 -8.28
N LEU A 588 -6.53 -23.68 -8.98
CA LEU A 588 -5.64 -24.78 -8.65
C LEU A 588 -4.88 -24.53 -7.35
N ILE A 589 -4.33 -23.32 -7.16
CA ILE A 589 -3.71 -22.92 -5.89
C ILE A 589 -4.71 -23.03 -4.74
N ALA A 590 -5.92 -22.55 -4.96
CA ALA A 590 -6.99 -22.62 -3.96
C ALA A 590 -7.34 -24.07 -3.59
N ALA A 591 -7.54 -24.94 -4.57
CA ALA A 591 -7.87 -26.34 -4.34
C ALA A 591 -6.81 -27.05 -3.47
N VAL A 592 -5.53 -26.77 -3.73
CA VAL A 592 -4.42 -27.35 -2.96
C VAL A 592 -4.34 -26.77 -1.55
N TYR A 593 -4.32 -25.45 -1.41
CA TYR A 593 -4.18 -24.81 -0.09
C TYR A 593 -5.39 -25.05 0.81
N ASP A 594 -6.61 -24.96 0.28
CA ASP A 594 -7.82 -25.22 1.08
C ASP A 594 -7.80 -26.64 1.65
N ALA A 595 -7.38 -27.62 0.86
CA ALA A 595 -7.31 -29.00 1.30
C ALA A 595 -6.28 -29.23 2.42
N TYR A 596 -5.07 -28.65 2.31
CA TYR A 596 -4.03 -28.80 3.33
C TYR A 596 -4.24 -27.94 4.57
N THR A 597 -4.88 -26.77 4.43
CA THR A 597 -5.06 -25.81 5.53
C THR A 597 -6.45 -25.85 6.18
N ALA A 598 -7.32 -26.79 5.77
CA ALA A 598 -8.68 -26.93 6.30
C ALA A 598 -8.74 -27.11 7.84
N GLY A 599 -7.71 -27.73 8.43
CA GLY A 599 -7.60 -27.90 9.88
C GLY A 599 -7.05 -26.69 10.64
N LEU A 600 -6.60 -25.64 9.97
CA LEU A 600 -6.08 -24.45 10.63
C LEU A 600 -7.23 -23.56 11.15
N PRO A 601 -7.10 -22.99 12.37
CA PRO A 601 -8.12 -22.12 12.92
C PRO A 601 -8.36 -20.90 12.06
N ALA A 602 -9.61 -20.49 11.91
CA ALA A 602 -9.95 -19.22 11.29
C ALA A 602 -9.47 -18.07 12.21
N LEU A 603 -8.65 -17.18 11.69
CA LEU A 603 -8.13 -16.03 12.45
C LEU A 603 -9.19 -14.95 12.67
N GLU A 604 -10.20 -14.89 11.81
CA GLU A 604 -11.36 -14.00 11.93
C GLU A 604 -12.64 -14.69 11.44
N PRO A 605 -13.79 -14.40 12.07
CA PRO A 605 -15.07 -14.81 11.52
C PRO A 605 -15.34 -14.09 10.20
N PRO A 606 -15.92 -14.76 9.19
CA PRO A 606 -16.27 -14.13 7.91
C PRO A 606 -17.23 -12.97 8.13
N SER A 607 -17.02 -11.85 7.42
CA SER A 607 -17.94 -10.71 7.46
C SER A 607 -19.18 -10.99 6.64
N PRO A 608 -20.39 -10.77 7.17
CA PRO A 608 -21.63 -10.96 6.42
C PRO A 608 -21.76 -10.10 5.16
N ASN A 609 -21.01 -8.98 5.09
CA ASN A 609 -21.13 -7.96 4.05
C ASN A 609 -19.89 -7.80 3.15
N GLN A 610 -18.85 -8.60 3.34
CA GLN A 610 -17.72 -8.64 2.42
C GLN A 610 -17.76 -9.95 1.66
N PRO A 611 -17.72 -9.92 0.31
CA PRO A 611 -17.42 -11.13 -0.43
C PRO A 611 -16.07 -11.62 0.10
N THR A 612 -16.04 -12.87 0.56
CA THR A 612 -14.84 -13.49 1.09
C THR A 612 -13.89 -13.73 -0.07
N ALA A 613 -13.19 -12.68 -0.49
CA ALA A 613 -12.09 -12.83 -1.42
C ALA A 613 -11.07 -13.79 -0.77
N ARG A 614 -10.74 -14.86 -1.47
CA ARG A 614 -9.72 -15.80 -1.05
C ARG A 614 -8.38 -15.07 -1.04
N ARG A 615 -7.78 -14.95 0.15
CA ARG A 615 -6.35 -14.66 0.21
C ARG A 615 -5.63 -15.98 0.15
N PRO A 616 -4.64 -16.18 -0.74
CA PRO A 616 -3.71 -17.28 -0.63
C PRO A 616 -3.19 -17.31 0.81
N ALA A 617 -3.01 -18.47 1.37
CA ALA A 617 -2.49 -18.61 2.73
C ALA A 617 -1.07 -18.04 2.86
N SER A 618 -0.37 -17.85 1.76
CA SER A 618 0.98 -17.27 1.64
C SER A 618 1.10 -16.40 0.39
N SER A 619 1.84 -15.28 0.48
CA SER A 619 2.24 -14.50 -0.70
C SER A 619 3.11 -15.32 -1.68
N GLN A 620 3.70 -16.42 -1.21
CA GLN A 620 4.60 -17.32 -1.96
C GLN A 620 3.90 -18.61 -2.42
N ALA A 621 2.58 -18.69 -2.34
CA ALA A 621 1.78 -19.91 -2.59
C ALA A 621 1.99 -20.54 -3.98
N ASP A 622 2.42 -19.76 -4.95
CA ASP A 622 2.64 -20.20 -6.33
C ASP A 622 3.66 -21.33 -6.43
N GLU A 623 4.80 -21.22 -5.75
CA GLU A 623 5.90 -22.19 -5.88
C GLU A 623 5.60 -23.55 -5.23
N PRO A 624 5.07 -23.66 -4.00
CA PRO A 624 4.67 -24.93 -3.44
C PRO A 624 3.69 -25.70 -4.32
N VAL A 625 2.68 -25.01 -4.85
CA VAL A 625 1.68 -25.64 -5.72
C VAL A 625 2.28 -26.03 -7.05
N TRP A 626 3.14 -25.19 -7.63
CA TRP A 626 3.84 -25.55 -8.86
C TRP A 626 4.68 -26.81 -8.70
N ARG A 627 5.42 -26.95 -7.59
CA ARG A 627 6.20 -28.16 -7.32
C ARG A 627 5.33 -29.41 -7.17
N LEU A 628 4.23 -29.32 -6.45
CA LEU A 628 3.28 -30.42 -6.33
C LEU A 628 2.68 -30.81 -7.69
N MET A 629 2.37 -29.83 -8.55
CA MET A 629 1.82 -30.11 -9.90
C MET A 629 2.86 -30.67 -10.86
N SER A 630 4.12 -30.29 -10.74
CA SER A 630 5.19 -30.77 -11.62
C SER A 630 5.72 -32.14 -11.22
N GLU A 631 5.85 -32.41 -9.91
CA GLU A 631 6.41 -33.67 -9.38
C GLU A 631 5.33 -34.74 -9.12
N ARG A 632 4.09 -34.34 -8.83
CA ARG A 632 2.91 -35.21 -8.58
C ARG A 632 3.16 -36.38 -7.62
N PRO A 633 3.75 -36.16 -6.45
CA PRO A 633 4.04 -37.26 -5.52
C PRO A 633 2.75 -37.92 -5.02
N ALA A 634 2.64 -39.24 -5.18
CA ALA A 634 1.40 -39.97 -4.87
C ALA A 634 0.98 -39.84 -3.39
N HIS A 635 1.96 -39.77 -2.47
CA HIS A 635 1.71 -39.61 -1.03
C HIS A 635 1.31 -38.21 -0.58
N LEU A 636 1.41 -37.23 -1.49
CA LEU A 636 1.00 -35.84 -1.24
C LEU A 636 -0.20 -35.43 -2.10
N VAL A 637 -1.05 -36.36 -2.51
CA VAL A 637 -2.36 -36.01 -3.08
C VAL A 637 -3.17 -35.27 -2.00
N PRO A 638 -3.71 -34.07 -2.29
CA PRO A 638 -4.42 -33.30 -1.27
C PRO A 638 -5.61 -34.06 -0.70
N PRO A 639 -5.87 -33.97 0.60
CA PRO A 639 -7.01 -34.63 1.24
C PRO A 639 -8.34 -34.34 0.52
N GLY A 640 -9.16 -35.39 0.33
CA GLY A 640 -10.43 -35.26 -0.41
C GLY A 640 -10.33 -35.47 -1.91
N TYR A 641 -9.13 -35.55 -2.47
CA TYR A 641 -8.92 -35.89 -3.89
C TYR A 641 -8.40 -37.32 -4.04
N ARG A 642 -8.84 -37.98 -5.13
CA ARG A 642 -8.42 -39.35 -5.44
C ARG A 642 -6.97 -39.39 -5.95
N ASP A 643 -6.62 -38.42 -6.78
CA ASP A 643 -5.34 -38.28 -7.48
C ASP A 643 -5.11 -36.84 -7.95
N TRP A 644 -3.94 -36.54 -8.50
CA TRP A 644 -3.61 -35.21 -9.02
C TRP A 644 -4.46 -34.78 -10.23
N GLU A 645 -4.98 -35.74 -11.02
CA GLU A 645 -5.89 -35.41 -12.11
C GLU A 645 -7.23 -34.90 -11.58
N ALA A 646 -7.72 -35.43 -10.47
CA ALA A 646 -8.95 -34.94 -9.82
C ALA A 646 -8.79 -33.48 -9.29
N VAL A 647 -7.60 -33.09 -8.85
CA VAL A 647 -7.30 -31.70 -8.48
C VAL A 647 -7.37 -30.78 -9.72
N ILE A 648 -6.76 -31.21 -10.84
CA ILE A 648 -6.79 -30.47 -12.11
C ILE A 648 -8.22 -30.38 -12.66
N ASP A 649 -8.98 -31.48 -12.61
CA ASP A 649 -10.40 -31.53 -13.06
C ASP A 649 -11.26 -30.54 -12.27
N THR A 650 -11.00 -30.42 -10.96
CA THR A 650 -11.67 -29.44 -10.12
C THR A 650 -11.36 -28.02 -10.59
N ALA A 651 -10.11 -27.67 -10.82
CA ALA A 651 -9.74 -26.35 -11.30
C ALA A 651 -10.33 -26.03 -12.67
N LEU A 652 -10.30 -26.99 -13.63
CA LEU A 652 -10.91 -26.82 -14.94
C LEU A 652 -12.45 -26.67 -14.87
N SER A 653 -13.09 -27.42 -13.98
CA SER A 653 -14.53 -27.30 -13.74
C SER A 653 -14.91 -25.93 -13.21
N LYS A 654 -14.06 -25.34 -12.34
CA LYS A 654 -14.24 -23.99 -11.85
C LYS A 654 -14.08 -22.92 -12.94
N VAL A 655 -13.12 -23.08 -13.83
CA VAL A 655 -13.00 -22.20 -15.00
C VAL A 655 -14.28 -22.23 -15.83
N LEU A 656 -14.85 -23.41 -16.08
CA LEU A 656 -16.11 -23.51 -16.81
C LEU A 656 -17.28 -22.86 -16.09
N ILE A 657 -17.34 -23.00 -14.76
CA ILE A 657 -18.37 -22.32 -13.91
C ILE A 657 -18.20 -20.80 -14.01
N ALA A 658 -16.97 -20.27 -13.94
CA ALA A 658 -16.71 -18.84 -14.07
C ALA A 658 -17.12 -18.33 -15.48
N VAL A 659 -16.82 -19.05 -16.56
CA VAL A 659 -17.28 -18.72 -17.92
C VAL A 659 -18.81 -18.68 -18.00
N ALA A 660 -19.48 -19.64 -17.38
CA ALA A 660 -20.95 -19.68 -17.36
C ALA A 660 -21.55 -18.50 -16.56
N ALA A 661 -21.01 -18.24 -15.38
CA ALA A 661 -21.52 -17.21 -14.46
C ALA A 661 -21.29 -15.79 -14.96
N GLU A 662 -20.08 -15.50 -15.45
CA GLU A 662 -19.66 -14.13 -15.74
C GLU A 662 -19.79 -13.73 -17.22
N ALA A 663 -19.71 -14.70 -18.13
CA ALA A 663 -19.84 -14.48 -19.58
C ALA A 663 -21.12 -15.08 -20.18
N GLY A 664 -22.00 -15.64 -19.36
CA GLY A 664 -23.24 -16.31 -19.81
C GLY A 664 -22.96 -17.52 -20.69
N GLY A 665 -21.85 -18.23 -20.45
CA GLY A 665 -21.41 -19.39 -21.24
C GLY A 665 -20.78 -19.04 -22.60
N LYS A 666 -20.61 -17.75 -22.92
CA LYS A 666 -20.01 -17.27 -24.18
C LYS A 666 -18.53 -17.01 -23.97
N LEU A 667 -17.69 -17.93 -24.43
CA LEU A 667 -16.25 -17.91 -24.19
C LEU A 667 -15.59 -16.60 -24.71
N GLU A 668 -16.02 -16.11 -25.86
CA GLU A 668 -15.50 -14.87 -26.45
C GLU A 668 -15.77 -13.61 -25.61
N ARG A 669 -16.67 -13.68 -24.63
CA ARG A 669 -16.96 -12.60 -23.68
C ARG A 669 -16.14 -12.72 -22.38
N PHE A 670 -15.54 -13.87 -22.14
CA PHE A 670 -14.71 -14.10 -20.95
C PHE A 670 -13.34 -13.44 -21.09
N THR A 671 -13.31 -12.15 -21.33
CA THR A 671 -12.08 -11.37 -21.56
C THR A 671 -11.45 -10.93 -20.24
N TRP A 672 -10.14 -10.67 -20.25
CA TRP A 672 -9.44 -10.12 -19.09
C TRP A 672 -10.02 -8.77 -18.65
N GLY A 673 -10.36 -7.89 -19.60
CA GLY A 673 -10.94 -6.58 -19.31
C GLY A 673 -12.29 -6.62 -18.62
N LEU A 674 -13.07 -7.70 -18.77
CA LEU A 674 -14.31 -7.89 -18.01
C LEU A 674 -14.02 -8.12 -16.51
N ALA A 675 -12.93 -8.83 -16.19
CA ALA A 675 -12.51 -9.09 -14.81
C ALA A 675 -11.68 -7.94 -14.21
N ASN A 676 -11.05 -7.11 -15.05
CA ASN A 676 -10.10 -6.09 -14.63
C ASN A 676 -10.50 -4.67 -15.06
N PRO A 677 -11.65 -4.15 -14.60
CA PRO A 677 -12.03 -2.75 -14.82
C PRO A 677 -11.25 -1.82 -13.88
N THR A 678 -11.10 -0.53 -14.24
CA THR A 678 -10.45 0.47 -13.38
C THR A 678 -11.10 0.61 -12.00
N GLY A 679 -12.42 0.54 -11.92
CA GLY A 679 -13.19 0.44 -10.68
C GLY A 679 -12.95 1.58 -9.67
N ILE A 680 -12.56 2.78 -10.14
CA ILE A 680 -12.31 3.95 -9.29
C ILE A 680 -13.62 4.43 -8.70
N ARG A 681 -13.67 4.61 -7.38
CA ARG A 681 -14.89 5.04 -6.68
C ARG A 681 -14.60 6.15 -5.67
N HIS A 682 -15.63 6.98 -5.48
CA HIS A 682 -15.65 7.92 -4.37
C HIS A 682 -16.05 7.20 -3.07
N PRO A 683 -15.44 7.52 -1.90
CA PRO A 683 -15.80 6.85 -0.63
C PRO A 683 -17.30 6.89 -0.30
N LEU A 684 -17.99 8.01 -0.59
CA LEU A 684 -19.45 8.11 -0.35
C LEU A 684 -20.27 7.20 -1.26
N SER A 685 -19.85 6.96 -2.50
CA SER A 685 -20.60 6.10 -3.43
C SER A 685 -20.58 4.63 -3.01
N GLN A 686 -19.55 4.21 -2.27
CA GLN A 686 -19.48 2.86 -1.71
C GLN A 686 -20.57 2.60 -0.67
N SER A 687 -20.89 3.60 0.15
CA SER A 687 -21.92 3.52 1.18
C SER A 687 -23.31 3.91 0.65
N LEU A 688 -23.37 4.88 -0.26
CA LEU A 688 -24.61 5.45 -0.83
C LEU A 688 -24.65 5.20 -2.34
N ARG A 689 -25.00 3.97 -2.73
CA ARG A 689 -24.90 3.47 -4.12
C ARG A 689 -25.54 4.39 -5.18
N GLY A 690 -26.58 5.15 -4.85
CA GLY A 690 -27.20 6.11 -5.75
C GLY A 690 -26.30 7.28 -6.16
N LEU A 691 -25.20 7.55 -5.41
CA LEU A 691 -24.27 8.61 -5.71
C LEU A 691 -23.20 8.19 -6.73
N SER A 692 -23.05 6.92 -7.03
CA SER A 692 -22.04 6.41 -7.99
C SER A 692 -22.19 7.05 -9.38
N PHE A 693 -23.43 7.32 -9.80
CA PHE A 693 -23.72 7.95 -11.08
C PHE A 693 -23.12 9.37 -11.24
N VAL A 694 -22.93 10.09 -10.13
CA VAL A 694 -22.39 11.48 -10.12
C VAL A 694 -20.94 11.53 -9.67
N LEU A 695 -20.56 10.62 -8.77
CA LEU A 695 -19.27 10.71 -8.09
C LEU A 695 -18.20 9.76 -8.68
N ASP A 696 -18.59 8.61 -9.23
CA ASP A 696 -17.59 7.67 -9.73
C ASP A 696 -17.21 7.99 -11.19
N PRO A 697 -15.92 8.01 -11.53
CA PRO A 697 -15.49 8.06 -12.92
C PRO A 697 -15.99 6.84 -13.71
N PRO A 698 -16.12 6.93 -15.03
CA PRO A 698 -16.39 5.77 -15.87
C PRO A 698 -15.37 4.65 -15.61
N SER A 699 -15.87 3.42 -15.51
CA SER A 699 -15.01 2.25 -15.31
C SER A 699 -14.65 1.66 -16.68
N GLU A 700 -13.35 1.56 -16.96
CA GLU A 700 -12.81 1.09 -18.22
C GLU A 700 -12.00 -0.20 -18.02
N PRO A 701 -12.00 -1.14 -18.99
CA PRO A 701 -11.09 -2.27 -18.98
C PRO A 701 -9.64 -1.83 -18.99
N GLN A 702 -8.81 -2.38 -18.09
CA GLN A 702 -7.41 -2.00 -18.00
C GLN A 702 -6.47 -3.20 -18.22
N PRO A 703 -5.28 -2.98 -18.84
CA PRO A 703 -4.23 -4.00 -18.95
C PRO A 703 -3.44 -4.10 -17.64
N GLY A 704 -2.68 -5.19 -17.50
CA GLY A 704 -1.87 -5.48 -16.31
C GLY A 704 -2.56 -6.44 -15.34
N ASP A 705 -1.82 -6.91 -14.35
CA ASP A 705 -2.27 -7.81 -13.27
C ASP A 705 -1.33 -7.66 -12.05
N LEU A 706 -1.59 -8.34 -10.95
CA LEU A 706 -0.88 -8.23 -9.66
C LEU A 706 0.60 -8.67 -9.72
N TYR A 707 0.96 -9.58 -10.61
CA TYR A 707 2.30 -10.18 -10.70
C TYR A 707 3.20 -9.61 -11.82
N GLN A 708 2.78 -8.50 -12.42
CA GLN A 708 3.50 -7.82 -13.49
C GLN A 708 3.91 -6.42 -13.04
N PRO A 709 4.93 -5.78 -13.63
CA PRO A 709 5.28 -4.39 -13.34
C PRO A 709 4.08 -3.45 -13.50
N ARG A 710 3.26 -3.62 -14.54
CA ARG A 710 1.98 -2.92 -14.68
C ARG A 710 0.93 -3.54 -13.77
N VAL A 711 0.98 -3.16 -12.49
CA VAL A 711 0.00 -3.66 -11.50
C VAL A 711 -1.37 -3.05 -11.75
N ALA A 712 -2.37 -3.93 -11.84
CA ALA A 712 -3.77 -3.55 -12.01
C ALA A 712 -4.72 -4.61 -11.45
N ALA A 713 -5.76 -4.16 -10.76
CA ALA A 713 -6.93 -4.94 -10.34
C ALA A 713 -8.12 -3.98 -10.17
N PRO A 714 -9.36 -4.45 -10.07
CA PRO A 714 -10.52 -3.58 -9.88
C PRO A 714 -10.36 -2.67 -8.65
N GLY A 715 -10.33 -1.35 -8.86
CA GLY A 715 -10.12 -0.36 -7.81
C GLY A 715 -8.73 -0.36 -7.21
N PHE A 716 -7.72 -0.94 -7.87
CA PHE A 716 -6.36 -1.03 -7.37
C PHE A 716 -5.33 -0.91 -8.50
N GLY A 717 -4.18 -0.26 -8.23
CA GLY A 717 -3.10 -0.09 -9.20
C GLY A 717 -2.19 1.09 -8.85
N ALA A 718 -1.45 1.61 -9.85
CA ALA A 718 -0.56 2.74 -9.67
C ALA A 718 -1.33 4.00 -9.27
N SER A 719 -1.31 4.33 -7.99
CA SER A 719 -1.96 5.53 -7.41
C SER A 719 -1.22 6.82 -7.78
N GLU A 720 0.01 6.73 -8.16
CA GLU A 720 0.86 7.65 -8.90
C GLU A 720 1.88 6.82 -9.71
N ARG A 721 2.50 7.42 -10.71
CA ARG A 721 3.63 6.85 -11.45
C ARG A 721 4.49 7.98 -11.97
N PHE A 722 5.78 7.94 -11.66
CA PHE A 722 6.72 8.90 -12.25
C PHE A 722 8.04 8.27 -12.67
N VAL A 723 8.71 8.96 -13.58
CA VAL A 723 10.11 8.73 -13.97
C VAL A 723 10.79 10.07 -14.07
N VAL A 724 11.90 10.27 -13.35
CA VAL A 724 12.57 11.58 -13.33
C VAL A 724 14.08 11.43 -13.13
N ALA A 725 14.84 12.30 -13.80
CA ALA A 725 16.26 12.50 -13.59
C ALA A 725 16.48 13.84 -12.88
N PRO A 726 17.17 13.85 -11.69
CA PRO A 726 17.45 15.09 -10.96
C PRO A 726 18.24 16.09 -11.81
N GLY A 727 17.87 17.36 -11.77
CA GLY A 727 18.43 18.43 -12.61
C GLY A 727 18.00 18.36 -14.09
N ARG A 728 17.11 17.45 -14.45
CA ARG A 728 16.54 17.25 -15.79
C ARG A 728 15.04 17.01 -15.74
N GLU A 729 14.34 17.53 -14.75
CA GLU A 729 12.92 17.30 -14.47
C GLU A 729 11.99 17.65 -15.64
N SER A 730 12.43 18.54 -16.54
CA SER A 730 11.68 18.90 -17.76
C SER A 730 11.48 17.73 -18.73
N ALA A 731 12.33 16.70 -18.66
CA ALA A 731 12.17 15.47 -19.44
C ALA A 731 11.43 14.38 -18.65
N GLY A 732 11.14 14.60 -17.38
CA GLY A 732 10.48 13.67 -16.50
C GLY A 732 9.02 13.45 -16.88
N ILE A 733 8.49 12.30 -16.44
CA ILE A 733 7.13 11.81 -16.70
C ILE A 733 6.39 11.67 -15.39
N PHE A 734 5.10 12.00 -15.38
CA PHE A 734 4.25 11.87 -14.20
C PHE A 734 2.80 11.49 -14.55
N HIS A 735 2.24 10.49 -13.87
CA HIS A 735 0.83 10.09 -14.01
C HIS A 735 0.10 10.08 -12.66
N MET A 736 -1.18 10.43 -12.68
CA MET A 736 -2.13 10.18 -11.59
C MET A 736 -3.43 9.58 -12.15
N PRO A 737 -4.06 8.60 -11.46
CA PRO A 737 -5.29 7.95 -11.92
C PRO A 737 -6.52 8.87 -11.91
N THR A 738 -6.52 9.92 -11.07
CA THR A 738 -7.54 11.00 -11.04
C THR A 738 -6.87 12.33 -10.78
N GLY A 739 -7.61 13.42 -10.90
CA GLY A 739 -7.07 14.77 -10.81
C GLY A 739 -6.80 15.26 -9.38
N GLN A 740 -6.48 16.57 -9.28
CA GLN A 740 -6.11 17.22 -8.03
C GLN A 740 -7.30 17.46 -7.10
N SER A 741 -8.49 17.72 -7.63
CA SER A 741 -9.66 18.09 -6.85
C SER A 741 -10.48 16.87 -6.40
N GLY A 742 -10.97 16.90 -5.15
CA GLY A 742 -11.98 15.96 -4.67
C GLY A 742 -13.42 16.32 -5.00
N HIS A 743 -13.65 17.47 -5.67
CA HIS A 743 -14.98 18.00 -5.91
C HIS A 743 -15.51 17.66 -7.31
N PRO A 744 -16.70 16.99 -7.46
CA PRO A 744 -17.18 16.50 -8.75
C PRO A 744 -17.50 17.60 -9.77
N LEU A 745 -17.75 18.84 -9.36
CA LEU A 745 -17.96 19.97 -10.25
C LEU A 745 -16.65 20.67 -10.67
N SER A 746 -15.50 20.24 -10.13
CA SER A 746 -14.21 20.79 -10.52
C SER A 746 -13.75 20.20 -11.85
N PRO A 747 -13.19 21.00 -12.78
CA PRO A 747 -12.55 20.48 -13.99
C PRO A 747 -11.34 19.60 -13.68
N TYR A 748 -10.81 19.68 -12.46
CA TYR A 748 -9.66 18.92 -11.98
C TYR A 748 -10.03 17.64 -11.21
N TYR A 749 -11.24 17.13 -11.37
CA TYR A 749 -11.72 15.93 -10.69
C TYR A 749 -11.11 14.65 -11.27
N THR A 750 -11.17 14.50 -12.60
CA THR A 750 -10.69 13.29 -13.32
C THR A 750 -9.63 13.58 -14.37
N ILE A 751 -9.13 14.81 -14.44
CA ILE A 751 -8.13 15.20 -15.44
C ILE A 751 -6.87 14.35 -15.30
N GLY A 752 -6.26 13.95 -16.42
CA GLY A 752 -5.08 13.08 -16.45
C GLY A 752 -5.39 11.58 -16.48
N HIS A 753 -6.63 11.14 -16.19
CA HIS A 753 -7.02 9.73 -16.15
C HIS A 753 -6.67 8.98 -17.45
N ASP A 754 -7.01 9.52 -18.60
CA ASP A 754 -6.80 8.87 -19.89
C ASP A 754 -5.30 8.67 -20.21
N ALA A 755 -4.44 9.62 -19.86
CA ALA A 755 -3.00 9.48 -20.01
C ALA A 755 -2.43 8.39 -19.08
N TRP A 756 -2.87 8.36 -17.82
CA TRP A 756 -2.52 7.32 -16.86
C TRP A 756 -2.97 5.92 -17.32
N ALA A 757 -4.23 5.78 -17.71
CA ALA A 757 -4.80 4.49 -18.13
C ALA A 757 -4.10 3.92 -19.37
N LYS A 758 -3.77 4.80 -20.34
CA LYS A 758 -3.11 4.43 -21.60
C LYS A 758 -1.57 4.43 -21.52
N GLY A 759 -0.99 4.90 -20.41
CA GLY A 759 0.47 5.00 -20.24
C GLY A 759 1.12 6.03 -21.15
N ARG A 760 0.39 7.07 -21.57
CA ARG A 760 0.97 8.13 -22.43
C ARG A 760 1.75 9.13 -21.57
N PRO A 761 3.04 9.40 -21.91
CA PRO A 761 3.85 10.35 -21.13
C PRO A 761 3.18 11.70 -20.93
N THR A 762 3.20 12.21 -19.70
CA THR A 762 2.79 13.58 -19.32
C THR A 762 3.91 14.21 -18.50
N PRO A 763 4.09 15.55 -18.53
CA PRO A 763 5.22 16.21 -17.89
C PRO A 763 5.30 15.96 -16.37
N PHE A 764 6.51 15.79 -15.85
CA PHE A 764 6.81 15.75 -14.42
C PHE A 764 6.66 17.12 -13.76
N LEU A 765 7.09 18.19 -14.39
CA LEU A 765 6.89 19.55 -13.89
C LEU A 765 5.47 20.04 -14.16
N PRO A 766 4.88 20.88 -13.29
CA PRO A 766 3.64 21.60 -13.63
C PRO A 766 3.79 22.39 -14.92
N GLY A 767 2.67 22.52 -15.66
CA GLY A 767 2.59 23.27 -16.90
C GLY A 767 2.56 24.79 -16.70
N GLU A 768 2.20 25.51 -17.78
CA GLU A 768 2.09 26.98 -17.76
C GLU A 768 1.01 27.46 -16.77
N LYS A 769 1.24 28.66 -16.20
CA LYS A 769 0.33 29.28 -15.25
C LYS A 769 -1.01 29.61 -15.91
N LYS A 770 -2.09 29.07 -15.32
CA LYS A 770 -3.48 29.38 -15.70
C LYS A 770 -4.19 30.25 -14.66
N TRP A 771 -3.98 29.96 -13.36
CA TRP A 771 -4.58 30.67 -12.24
C TRP A 771 -3.52 31.18 -11.28
N GLN A 772 -3.82 32.29 -10.60
CA GLN A 772 -2.97 32.81 -9.54
C GLN A 772 -3.79 33.20 -8.31
N LEU A 773 -3.46 32.58 -7.17
CA LEU A 773 -3.91 32.97 -5.86
C LEU A 773 -2.74 33.57 -5.08
N THR A 774 -2.94 34.74 -4.46
CA THR A 774 -1.94 35.39 -3.61
C THR A 774 -2.40 35.35 -2.16
N LEU A 775 -1.58 34.80 -1.29
CA LEU A 775 -1.79 34.76 0.15
C LEU A 775 -0.89 35.83 0.75
N ARG A 776 -1.45 36.81 1.48
CA ARG A 776 -0.70 37.94 2.03
C ARG A 776 -0.81 37.99 3.55
N PRO A 777 0.30 38.20 4.27
CA PRO A 777 0.22 38.65 5.67
C PRO A 777 -0.49 40.00 5.72
N ASN A 778 -1.08 40.34 6.86
CA ASN A 778 -1.75 41.63 7.09
C ASN A 778 -0.75 42.78 7.03
#